data_8f11940aef4751378b0b5739a0bb649c
#
_entry.id   8f11940aef4751378b0b5739a0bb649c
#
_cell.length_a   1.000
_cell.length_b   1.000
_cell.length_c   1.000
_cell.angle_alpha   90.00
_cell.angle_beta   90.00
_cell.angle_gamma   90.00
#
_symmetry.space_group_name_H-M   'P 1'
#
loop_
_entity.id
_entity.type
_entity.pdbx_description
1 polymer ?
#
loop_
_entity_poly.entity_id
_entity_poly.type
_entity_poly.pdbx_seq_one_letter_code
_entity_poly.pdbx_strand_id
1 'polypeptide(L)'
;LAIDSIIIKGARAHNLKNIDITIPRDKFVVLTGLSGSGKSSLAFDTIYAEGQRRYVESLSAYARQFLGQMEKPDVDSIEGLSPAISIDQKTTSRNPRSTVGTVTEIYDYLRLLFARVGKPHCPEHGIQITSQTVEQMVDRIMEYPERTKLQILAPIVSGRKGEHTKLLADIQKQGFVRVRVNGELRELSEKIELEKNKKHSIEVVVDRIVVKDDIQTRLADSLETALKLSGGQVLVDVMEKEELMFSSTLACPTCGFSIDELAPRMFSFNSPYGACPECDGLGAKMIVDPDLLVPNTSKTIEQGAFEAWAGSTSNYYPQFMDAVCLHFQIPKDVPVSELTAEHMKKLLYGTGGERVRFRYENDFGHSKEALVPFEGIINNLERRYRETASDGIREHIEQYMSAKPCASCKGHRLRKESLAVTIGKENIAHVTALSIGAAERFFEALELSEKDRTIANLILKEINSRLGFLVNVGLEYLSLNRAAGTLSGGEAQRIRLATQIGSSLMGVLYILDEPSIGLHQRDNDKLIKTLEHMRDLGNTLIVVEHDEDTMLASDYIIDIGPGAGIHGGQVVSMGTPQEVMADEHSLTGAYLSGRKFIPVPLQRRVTSDKWLEIRGAKENNLKGINVKIPLGVFSAVTGVSGSGKSTLINEILYKTLARDLNKAKTRPGEHKEIRGLENLEKVIEIDQSPIGRTPRSNPATYTGLFDDIRDVYATTNESKVRGYKKGRFSFNVKGGRCEACRGDGIIKIEMHFLPDVYVPCEICKGKRYNRETLEVKYKGKSIADLLEMTIEDACEFFKNIPRIHRKLQTLFDVGLGYMKLGQPATTLSGGEAQRVKLAAELYRRSTGKTLYILDEPTTGLHVDDIDRLLVVLHRLVDSGESVLVIEHNLDVIKTADYIVDLGPEGGNGGGTIVATGTPEQVVKVEASYTGRYMKPILERDRQRTIGQQHAAESVAAGIAE
;
A
#
# COMPACT_ATOMS: atom_id res chain seq x y z
N LEU A 1 40.70 -12.51 20.61
CA LEU A 1 40.56 -13.04 19.24
C LEU A 1 39.17 -12.61 18.75
N ALA A 2 39.14 -11.78 17.70
CA ALA A 2 37.87 -11.49 17.03
C ALA A 2 37.34 -12.79 16.42
N ILE A 3 36.06 -13.09 16.63
CA ILE A 3 35.45 -14.26 16.01
C ILE A 3 35.08 -13.82 14.59
N ASP A 4 35.81 -14.35 13.58
CA ASP A 4 35.66 -13.93 12.18
C ASP A 4 34.50 -14.63 11.46
N SER A 5 33.72 -15.47 12.16
CA SER A 5 32.65 -16.25 11.59
C SER A 5 31.51 -16.49 12.59
N ILE A 6 30.30 -16.69 12.06
CA ILE A 6 29.13 -17.17 12.78
C ILE A 6 29.12 -18.69 12.63
N ILE A 7 29.22 -19.42 13.73
CA ILE A 7 29.28 -20.89 13.76
C ILE A 7 27.97 -21.41 14.31
N ILE A 8 27.24 -22.14 13.50
CA ILE A 8 25.93 -22.74 13.82
C ILE A 8 26.13 -24.26 13.90
N LYS A 9 25.65 -24.87 14.98
CA LYS A 9 25.71 -26.33 15.16
C LYS A 9 24.30 -26.89 15.44
N GLY A 10 23.94 -27.93 14.71
CA GLY A 10 22.74 -28.68 14.97
C GLY A 10 21.45 -27.92 14.69
N ALA A 11 21.35 -27.15 13.62
CA ALA A 11 20.11 -26.44 13.28
C ALA A 11 19.04 -27.40 12.73
N ARG A 12 17.85 -27.43 13.36
CA ARG A 12 16.74 -28.36 13.11
C ARG A 12 15.40 -27.66 12.93
N ALA A 13 15.37 -26.35 12.82
CA ALA A 13 14.13 -25.60 12.63
C ALA A 13 13.40 -26.07 11.37
N HIS A 14 12.11 -26.38 11.49
CA HIS A 14 11.23 -26.83 10.40
C HIS A 14 11.76 -28.04 9.61
N ASN A 15 12.25 -27.84 8.38
CA ASN A 15 12.76 -28.91 7.52
C ASN A 15 14.28 -29.05 7.53
N LEU A 16 15.00 -28.25 8.33
CA LEU A 16 16.46 -28.37 8.45
C LEU A 16 16.89 -29.69 9.06
N LYS A 17 17.88 -30.35 8.46
CA LYS A 17 18.30 -31.71 8.82
C LYS A 17 19.56 -31.72 9.69
N ASN A 18 19.50 -31.10 10.87
CA ASN A 18 20.61 -31.05 11.84
C ASN A 18 21.90 -30.53 11.19
N ILE A 19 21.84 -29.38 10.56
CA ILE A 19 22.94 -28.81 9.78
C ILE A 19 23.93 -28.06 10.65
N ASP A 20 25.20 -28.25 10.35
CA ASP A 20 26.33 -27.48 10.86
C ASP A 20 26.84 -26.56 9.76
N ILE A 21 27.03 -25.27 10.06
CA ILE A 21 27.40 -24.28 9.06
C ILE A 21 28.27 -23.17 9.67
N THR A 22 29.25 -22.72 8.91
CA THR A 22 30.11 -21.58 9.27
C THR A 22 29.92 -20.47 8.25
N ILE A 23 29.46 -19.31 8.69
CA ILE A 23 29.16 -18.13 7.87
C ILE A 23 30.23 -17.07 8.17
N PRO A 24 30.95 -16.54 7.15
CA PRO A 24 31.93 -15.48 7.37
C PRO A 24 31.26 -14.17 7.81
N ARG A 25 31.88 -13.46 8.75
CA ARG A 25 31.44 -12.14 9.20
C ARG A 25 31.99 -11.03 8.30
N ASP A 26 31.34 -9.86 8.36
CA ASP A 26 31.71 -8.66 7.60
C ASP A 26 31.76 -8.93 6.09
N LYS A 27 30.81 -9.78 5.63
CA LYS A 27 30.68 -10.25 4.26
C LYS A 27 29.24 -10.14 3.79
N PHE A 28 29.08 -10.04 2.49
CA PHE A 28 27.80 -10.16 1.81
C PHE A 28 27.57 -11.64 1.45
N VAL A 29 26.71 -12.31 2.23
CA VAL A 29 26.41 -13.73 2.10
C VAL A 29 25.01 -13.92 1.51
N VAL A 30 24.89 -14.72 0.47
CA VAL A 30 23.61 -15.08 -0.13
C VAL A 30 23.20 -16.51 0.25
N LEU A 31 21.98 -16.66 0.76
CA LEU A 31 21.32 -17.97 0.94
C LEU A 31 20.41 -18.22 -0.25
N THR A 32 20.66 -19.28 -0.98
CA THR A 32 19.89 -19.63 -2.18
C THR A 32 19.43 -21.09 -2.16
N GLY A 33 18.70 -21.52 -3.19
CA GLY A 33 18.14 -22.87 -3.35
C GLY A 33 16.67 -22.86 -3.71
N LEU A 34 16.06 -24.00 -3.96
CA LEU A 34 14.66 -24.15 -4.37
C LEU A 34 13.67 -23.54 -3.37
N SER A 35 12.47 -23.16 -3.84
CA SER A 35 11.38 -22.75 -2.96
C SER A 35 11.04 -23.88 -1.99
N GLY A 36 10.94 -23.55 -0.67
CA GLY A 36 10.70 -24.55 0.38
C GLY A 36 11.91 -25.41 0.75
N SER A 37 13.14 -25.10 0.30
CA SER A 37 14.36 -25.85 0.66
C SER A 37 14.83 -25.64 2.11
N GLY A 38 14.39 -24.58 2.81
CA GLY A 38 14.76 -24.29 4.20
C GLY A 38 15.57 -22.99 4.39
N LYS A 39 15.74 -22.18 3.33
CA LYS A 39 16.45 -20.89 3.40
C LYS A 39 15.94 -19.96 4.50
N SER A 40 14.64 -19.68 4.48
CA SER A 40 14.00 -18.79 5.47
C SER A 40 14.03 -19.41 6.87
N SER A 41 13.94 -20.75 6.99
CA SER A 41 14.09 -21.45 8.28
C SER A 41 15.47 -21.25 8.88
N LEU A 42 16.52 -21.24 8.06
CA LEU A 42 17.89 -20.95 8.54
C LEU A 42 18.06 -19.47 8.86
N ALA A 43 17.68 -18.55 7.94
CA ALA A 43 17.90 -17.12 8.06
C ALA A 43 17.06 -16.49 9.20
N PHE A 44 15.75 -16.72 9.19
CA PHE A 44 14.81 -16.04 10.08
C PHE A 44 14.47 -16.85 11.34
N ASP A 45 14.07 -18.13 11.18
CA ASP A 45 13.61 -18.94 12.30
C ASP A 45 14.77 -19.50 13.15
N THR A 46 16.02 -19.45 12.67
CA THR A 46 17.22 -19.89 13.39
C THR A 46 18.13 -18.72 13.75
N ILE A 47 18.76 -18.07 12.76
CA ILE A 47 19.81 -17.06 13.00
C ILE A 47 19.21 -15.77 13.60
N TYR A 48 18.18 -15.21 12.95
CA TYR A 48 17.54 -13.99 13.43
C TYR A 48 16.84 -14.20 14.78
N ALA A 49 16.09 -15.29 14.90
CA ALA A 49 15.36 -15.61 16.13
C ALA A 49 16.30 -15.72 17.33
N GLU A 50 17.46 -16.39 17.19
CA GLU A 50 18.45 -16.48 18.27
C GLU A 50 19.12 -15.13 18.55
N GLY A 51 19.46 -14.37 17.52
CA GLY A 51 20.04 -13.02 17.67
C GLY A 51 19.12 -12.09 18.42
N GLN A 52 17.84 -12.08 18.06
CA GLN A 52 16.81 -11.28 18.73
C GLN A 52 16.53 -11.76 20.15
N ARG A 53 16.48 -13.09 20.37
CA ARG A 53 16.32 -13.67 21.72
C ARG A 53 17.44 -13.19 22.65
N ARG A 54 18.71 -13.27 22.24
CA ARG A 54 19.86 -12.80 23.04
C ARG A 54 19.79 -11.31 23.30
N TYR A 55 19.37 -10.52 22.30
CA TYR A 55 19.21 -9.08 22.49
C TYR A 55 18.13 -8.78 23.54
N VAL A 56 16.95 -9.43 23.46
CA VAL A 56 15.87 -9.25 24.42
C VAL A 56 16.29 -9.71 25.82
N GLU A 57 17.04 -10.81 25.94
CA GLU A 57 17.57 -11.30 27.23
C GLU A 57 18.57 -10.33 27.85
N SER A 58 19.28 -9.54 27.07
CA SER A 58 20.20 -8.52 27.57
C SER A 58 19.50 -7.28 28.15
N LEU A 59 18.20 -7.10 27.87
CA LEU A 59 17.42 -5.96 28.34
C LEU A 59 17.00 -6.12 29.81
N SER A 60 16.58 -5.01 30.42
CA SER A 60 16.06 -5.02 31.80
C SER A 60 14.84 -5.93 31.96
N ALA A 61 14.61 -6.46 33.16
CA ALA A 61 13.45 -7.30 33.45
C ALA A 61 12.11 -6.62 33.15
N TYR A 62 12.05 -5.29 33.29
CA TYR A 62 10.89 -4.48 32.95
C TYR A 62 10.65 -4.48 31.41
N ALA A 63 11.68 -4.22 30.61
CA ALA A 63 11.56 -4.24 29.15
C ALA A 63 11.17 -5.63 28.63
N ARG A 64 11.68 -6.71 29.21
CA ARG A 64 11.33 -8.10 28.86
C ARG A 64 9.85 -8.43 29.09
N GLN A 65 9.20 -7.83 30.11
CA GLN A 65 7.76 -8.02 30.34
C GLN A 65 6.90 -7.49 29.17
N PHE A 66 7.36 -6.43 28.50
CA PHE A 66 6.64 -5.87 27.35
C PHE A 66 6.93 -6.59 26.05
N LEU A 67 8.14 -7.12 25.87
CA LEU A 67 8.55 -7.77 24.62
C LEU A 67 8.20 -9.27 24.57
N GLY A 68 7.79 -9.85 25.68
CA GLY A 68 7.49 -11.29 25.81
C GLY A 68 8.75 -12.15 25.86
N GLN A 69 8.56 -13.43 26.24
CA GLN A 69 9.62 -14.44 26.13
C GLN A 69 9.63 -14.98 24.69
N MET A 70 10.78 -14.91 24.03
CA MET A 70 10.99 -15.54 22.75
C MET A 70 11.35 -17.01 22.94
N GLU A 71 10.75 -17.90 22.18
CA GLU A 71 11.12 -19.30 22.17
C GLU A 71 12.54 -19.46 21.60
N LYS A 72 13.33 -20.35 22.23
CA LYS A 72 14.65 -20.70 21.71
C LYS A 72 14.49 -21.51 20.42
N PRO A 73 15.12 -21.11 19.31
CA PRO A 73 15.10 -21.90 18.08
C PRO A 73 15.71 -23.30 18.33
N ASP A 74 15.28 -24.27 17.53
CA ASP A 74 15.79 -25.65 17.62
C ASP A 74 17.19 -25.73 16.99
N VAL A 75 18.19 -25.39 17.81
CA VAL A 75 19.60 -25.38 17.46
C VAL A 75 20.43 -25.71 18.69
N ASP A 76 21.53 -26.44 18.51
CA ASP A 76 22.41 -26.79 19.62
C ASP A 76 23.18 -25.55 20.12
N SER A 77 23.88 -24.85 19.24
CA SER A 77 24.57 -23.60 19.57
C SER A 77 24.75 -22.71 18.36
N ILE A 78 24.78 -21.39 18.60
CA ILE A 78 25.24 -20.39 17.62
C ILE A 78 26.27 -19.49 18.30
N GLU A 79 27.46 -19.38 17.73
CA GLU A 79 28.55 -18.53 18.21
C GLU A 79 28.82 -17.39 17.22
N GLY A 80 29.38 -16.28 17.68
CA GLY A 80 29.78 -15.16 16.80
C GLY A 80 28.66 -14.26 16.32
N LEU A 81 27.41 -14.37 16.86
CA LEU A 81 26.29 -13.48 16.47
C LEU A 81 26.53 -12.04 16.91
N SER A 82 26.33 -11.10 15.96
CA SER A 82 26.14 -9.68 16.21
C SER A 82 24.65 -9.38 16.50
N PRO A 83 24.30 -8.17 17.01
CA PRO A 83 22.93 -7.70 17.03
C PRO A 83 22.29 -7.85 15.64
N ALA A 84 21.13 -8.51 15.57
CA ALA A 84 20.49 -8.86 14.30
C ALA A 84 19.30 -7.96 13.99
N ILE A 85 19.21 -7.49 12.76
CA ILE A 85 18.10 -6.72 12.20
C ILE A 85 17.55 -7.49 11.01
N SER A 86 16.23 -7.73 11.02
CA SER A 86 15.50 -8.38 9.93
C SER A 86 14.75 -7.35 9.08
N ILE A 87 14.85 -7.51 7.77
CA ILE A 87 14.08 -6.73 6.78
C ILE A 87 13.29 -7.71 5.93
N ASP A 88 12.11 -8.07 6.43
CA ASP A 88 11.19 -9.00 5.79
C ASP A 88 10.16 -8.31 4.89
N GLN A 89 9.44 -9.10 4.08
CA GLN A 89 8.46 -8.64 3.11
C GLN A 89 7.05 -8.45 3.71
N LYS A 90 6.77 -9.02 4.89
CA LYS A 90 5.40 -9.34 5.35
C LYS A 90 4.53 -8.20 5.87
N THR A 91 4.99 -6.96 6.04
CA THR A 91 4.15 -5.95 6.72
C THR A 91 4.09 -4.61 6.02
N THR A 92 3.11 -4.44 5.15
CA THR A 92 2.62 -3.09 4.85
C THR A 92 1.72 -2.62 6.00
N SER A 93 2.00 -1.46 6.57
CA SER A 93 1.14 -0.85 7.58
C SER A 93 -0.24 -0.58 7.00
N ARG A 94 -1.29 -1.16 7.59
CA ARG A 94 -2.68 -0.88 7.21
C ARG A 94 -3.21 0.44 7.80
N ASN A 95 -2.39 1.16 8.54
CA ASN A 95 -2.79 2.44 9.11
C ASN A 95 -2.91 3.50 8.01
N PRO A 96 -4.09 4.07 7.75
CA PRO A 96 -4.29 5.05 6.68
C PRO A 96 -3.55 6.38 6.92
N ARG A 97 -3.03 6.59 8.13
CA ARG A 97 -2.21 7.75 8.49
C ARG A 97 -0.73 7.55 8.23
N SER A 98 -0.27 6.31 8.00
CA SER A 98 1.13 6.05 7.65
C SER A 98 1.39 6.42 6.18
N THR A 99 2.43 7.22 5.95
CA THR A 99 2.90 7.62 4.62
C THR A 99 4.39 7.30 4.48
N VAL A 100 4.90 7.30 3.24
CA VAL A 100 6.35 7.16 3.00
C VAL A 100 7.12 8.14 3.88
N GLY A 101 6.76 9.42 3.88
CA GLY A 101 7.44 10.45 4.68
C GLY A 101 7.42 10.19 6.19
N THR A 102 6.34 9.59 6.74
CA THR A 102 6.29 9.28 8.19
C THR A 102 7.05 8.01 8.55
N VAL A 103 7.07 7.01 7.67
CA VAL A 103 7.82 5.76 7.90
C VAL A 103 9.33 5.99 7.81
N THR A 104 9.76 6.91 6.95
CA THR A 104 11.18 7.29 6.77
C THR A 104 11.63 8.38 7.74
N GLU A 105 10.74 8.86 8.61
CA GLU A 105 10.96 10.00 9.53
C GLU A 105 11.25 11.34 8.83
N ILE A 106 11.31 11.39 7.49
CA ILE A 106 11.55 12.63 6.74
C ILE A 106 10.48 13.67 7.08
N TYR A 107 9.24 13.24 7.27
CA TYR A 107 8.14 14.13 7.63
C TYR A 107 8.35 14.84 8.97
N ASP A 108 9.03 14.22 9.93
CA ASP A 108 9.33 14.82 11.22
C ASP A 108 10.36 15.93 11.10
N TYR A 109 11.38 15.74 10.25
CA TYR A 109 12.33 16.81 9.90
C TYR A 109 11.67 17.92 9.09
N LEU A 110 10.76 17.61 8.17
CA LEU A 110 9.98 18.63 7.43
C LEU A 110 9.16 19.50 8.37
N ARG A 111 8.45 18.89 9.33
CA ARG A 111 7.67 19.64 10.34
C ARG A 111 8.56 20.59 11.14
N LEU A 112 9.75 20.13 11.51
CA LEU A 112 10.72 20.96 12.22
C LEU A 112 11.25 22.09 11.34
N LEU A 113 11.58 21.81 10.07
CA LEU A 113 12.05 22.80 9.10
C LEU A 113 11.00 23.90 8.89
N PHE A 114 9.73 23.53 8.61
CA PHE A 114 8.65 24.49 8.40
C PHE A 114 8.33 25.32 9.64
N ALA A 115 8.50 24.75 10.83
CA ALA A 115 8.31 25.48 12.09
C ALA A 115 9.44 26.48 12.38
N ARG A 116 10.67 26.24 11.89
CA ARG A 116 11.83 27.07 12.21
C ARG A 116 12.15 28.14 11.18
N VAL A 117 12.01 27.84 9.89
CA VAL A 117 12.37 28.75 8.79
C VAL A 117 11.20 29.02 7.83
N GLY A 118 10.02 28.47 8.10
CA GLY A 118 8.83 28.68 7.30
C GLY A 118 8.31 30.10 7.40
N LYS A 119 7.87 30.65 6.27
CA LYS A 119 7.27 31.99 6.18
C LYS A 119 5.75 31.87 6.15
N PRO A 120 5.05 32.33 7.21
CA PRO A 120 3.60 32.26 7.26
C PRO A 120 2.93 33.30 6.37
N HIS A 121 1.83 32.93 5.76
CA HIS A 121 1.00 33.80 4.94
C HIS A 121 -0.46 33.75 5.44
N CYS A 122 -1.23 34.76 5.13
CA CYS A 122 -2.66 34.75 5.39
C CYS A 122 -3.36 33.73 4.45
N PRO A 123 -4.15 32.78 4.96
CA PRO A 123 -4.84 31.80 4.12
C PRO A 123 -5.86 32.42 3.14
N GLU A 124 -6.40 33.63 3.48
CA GLU A 124 -7.41 34.32 2.68
C GLU A 124 -6.82 35.32 1.70
N HIS A 125 -5.79 36.06 2.13
CA HIS A 125 -5.20 37.18 1.35
C HIS A 125 -3.86 36.84 0.70
N GLY A 126 -3.21 35.75 1.08
CA GLY A 126 -1.88 35.36 0.56
C GLY A 126 -0.73 36.30 1.01
N ILE A 127 -1.01 37.30 1.84
CA ILE A 127 -0.02 38.28 2.33
C ILE A 127 0.89 37.60 3.35
N GLN A 128 2.20 37.81 3.25
CA GLN A 128 3.15 37.29 4.26
C GLN A 128 2.89 37.95 5.61
N ILE A 129 2.80 37.13 6.64
CA ILE A 129 2.56 37.58 8.02
C ILE A 129 3.92 37.68 8.72
N THR A 130 4.23 38.87 9.25
CA THR A 130 5.46 39.14 10.00
C THR A 130 5.12 39.69 11.38
N SER A 131 5.90 39.31 12.38
CA SER A 131 5.89 39.98 13.68
C SER A 131 6.93 41.10 13.69
N GLN A 132 6.61 42.20 14.32
CA GLN A 132 7.50 43.33 14.47
C GLN A 132 7.77 43.59 15.95
N THR A 133 9.01 43.91 16.29
CA THR A 133 9.32 44.38 17.65
C THR A 133 8.85 45.83 17.82
N VAL A 134 8.63 46.25 19.08
CA VAL A 134 8.25 47.66 19.37
C VAL A 134 9.31 48.63 18.84
N GLU A 135 10.59 48.27 18.92
CA GLU A 135 11.69 49.07 18.36
C GLU A 135 11.55 49.28 16.86
N GLN A 136 11.28 48.16 16.10
CA GLN A 136 11.06 48.26 14.65
C GLN A 136 9.82 49.08 14.29
N MET A 137 8.76 49.03 15.12
CA MET A 137 7.56 49.88 14.94
C MET A 137 7.89 51.36 15.17
N VAL A 138 8.66 51.62 16.22
CA VAL A 138 9.16 52.98 16.52
C VAL A 138 9.99 53.52 15.40
N ASP A 139 11.00 52.75 14.93
CA ASP A 139 11.89 53.18 13.85
C ASP A 139 11.10 53.49 12.57
N ARG A 140 10.13 52.62 12.22
CA ARG A 140 9.27 52.84 11.03
C ARG A 140 8.38 54.09 11.16
N ILE A 141 7.88 54.40 12.36
CA ILE A 141 7.04 55.56 12.62
C ILE A 141 7.93 56.84 12.63
N MET A 142 9.16 56.75 13.09
CA MET A 142 10.10 57.86 13.11
C MET A 142 10.63 58.26 11.72
N GLU A 143 10.40 57.45 10.68
CA GLU A 143 10.69 57.83 9.28
C GLU A 143 9.77 58.98 8.75
N TYR A 144 8.64 59.24 9.44
CA TYR A 144 7.75 60.34 9.04
C TYR A 144 8.35 61.69 9.39
N PRO A 145 8.08 62.72 8.57
CA PRO A 145 8.60 64.07 8.82
C PRO A 145 8.17 64.61 10.19
N GLU A 146 9.03 65.49 10.77
CA GLU A 146 8.70 66.25 11.95
C GLU A 146 7.34 66.96 11.86
N ARG A 147 6.59 67.08 12.97
CA ARG A 147 5.28 67.60 13.10
C ARG A 147 4.13 66.78 12.49
N THR A 148 4.40 65.58 11.99
CA THR A 148 3.35 64.63 11.59
C THR A 148 2.53 64.25 12.80
N LYS A 149 1.19 64.41 12.72
CA LYS A 149 0.27 64.02 13.79
C LYS A 149 -0.08 62.53 13.67
N LEU A 150 0.06 61.80 14.77
CA LEU A 150 -0.19 60.37 14.85
C LEU A 150 -1.26 60.09 15.89
N GLN A 151 -2.11 59.13 15.64
CA GLN A 151 -3.03 58.53 16.62
C GLN A 151 -2.75 57.06 16.77
N ILE A 152 -2.45 56.60 17.99
CA ILE A 152 -2.18 55.21 18.30
C ILE A 152 -3.48 54.56 18.76
N LEU A 153 -3.89 53.52 18.08
CA LEU A 153 -5.17 52.84 18.25
C LEU A 153 -4.94 51.38 18.58
N ALA A 154 -5.66 50.85 19.58
CA ALA A 154 -5.68 49.45 19.90
C ALA A 154 -6.95 48.78 19.34
N PRO A 155 -6.91 47.97 18.29
CA PRO A 155 -8.05 47.28 17.72
C PRO A 155 -8.51 46.13 18.64
N ILE A 156 -9.63 46.32 19.35
CA ILE A 156 -10.17 45.35 20.32
C ILE A 156 -11.34 44.54 19.76
N VAL A 157 -12.05 45.06 18.76
CA VAL A 157 -13.08 44.35 18.02
C VAL A 157 -12.87 44.63 16.55
N SER A 158 -12.71 43.59 15.73
CA SER A 158 -12.59 43.69 14.29
C SER A 158 -13.68 42.87 13.60
N GLY A 159 -14.67 43.57 13.00
CA GLY A 159 -15.71 42.97 12.18
C GLY A 159 -16.63 41.97 12.89
N ARG A 160 -16.81 42.04 14.22
CA ARG A 160 -17.66 41.12 15.01
C ARG A 160 -19.05 41.71 15.29
N LYS A 161 -20.07 40.82 15.27
CA LYS A 161 -21.43 41.18 15.66
C LYS A 161 -21.55 41.25 17.18
N GLY A 162 -22.35 42.21 17.70
CA GLY A 162 -22.62 42.32 19.11
C GLY A 162 -22.81 43.77 19.57
N GLU A 163 -23.40 44.02 20.73
CA GLU A 163 -23.58 45.33 21.34
C GLU A 163 -22.32 45.81 22.07
N HIS A 164 -21.40 44.94 22.40
CA HIS A 164 -20.10 45.21 23.06
C HIS A 164 -20.13 46.11 24.30
N THR A 165 -21.30 46.29 24.93
CA THR A 165 -21.51 47.22 26.06
C THR A 165 -20.62 46.94 27.27
N LYS A 166 -20.45 45.63 27.61
CA LYS A 166 -19.56 45.22 28.73
C LYS A 166 -18.10 45.56 28.43
N LEU A 167 -17.65 45.32 27.22
CA LEU A 167 -16.27 45.58 26.77
C LEU A 167 -15.96 47.08 26.84
N LEU A 168 -16.87 47.96 26.33
CA LEU A 168 -16.75 49.43 26.40
C LEU A 168 -16.71 49.92 27.84
N ALA A 169 -17.54 49.37 28.72
CA ALA A 169 -17.50 49.71 30.16
C ALA A 169 -16.20 49.29 30.84
N ASP A 170 -15.62 48.16 30.50
CA ASP A 170 -14.35 47.68 31.06
C ASP A 170 -13.15 48.54 30.58
N ILE A 171 -13.17 49.02 29.33
CA ILE A 171 -12.15 49.93 28.81
C ILE A 171 -12.25 51.31 29.50
N GLN A 172 -13.49 51.82 29.72
CA GLN A 172 -13.71 53.05 30.45
C GLN A 172 -13.17 52.98 31.91
N LYS A 173 -13.35 51.84 32.60
CA LYS A 173 -12.78 51.60 33.94
C LYS A 173 -11.26 51.58 33.94
N GLN A 174 -10.62 51.18 32.84
CA GLN A 174 -9.15 51.22 32.68
C GLN A 174 -8.59 52.60 32.42
N GLY A 175 -9.46 53.62 32.35
CA GLY A 175 -9.06 55.02 32.24
C GLY A 175 -8.97 55.58 30.82
N PHE A 176 -9.37 54.83 29.80
CA PHE A 176 -9.40 55.32 28.44
C PHE A 176 -10.64 56.21 28.23
N VAL A 177 -10.46 57.28 27.44
CA VAL A 177 -11.49 58.34 27.25
C VAL A 177 -12.18 58.22 25.89
N ARG A 178 -11.48 57.73 24.86
CA ARG A 178 -11.95 57.76 23.48
C ARG A 178 -11.81 56.41 22.79
N VAL A 179 -12.77 56.11 21.93
CA VAL A 179 -12.77 54.96 21.03
C VAL A 179 -13.13 55.40 19.62
N ARG A 180 -12.62 54.69 18.64
CA ARG A 180 -13.08 54.81 17.27
C ARG A 180 -14.00 53.63 16.97
N VAL A 181 -15.24 53.88 16.63
CA VAL A 181 -16.26 52.89 16.35
C VAL A 181 -16.69 52.97 14.88
N ASN A 182 -16.45 51.92 14.12
CA ASN A 182 -16.75 51.87 12.67
C ASN A 182 -16.15 53.08 11.90
N GLY A 183 -14.96 53.54 12.31
CA GLY A 183 -14.27 54.68 11.71
C GLY A 183 -14.60 56.02 12.33
N GLU A 184 -15.66 56.17 13.17
CA GLU A 184 -16.03 57.42 13.84
C GLU A 184 -15.48 57.51 15.27
N LEU A 185 -14.88 58.63 15.60
CA LEU A 185 -14.34 58.92 16.94
C LEU A 185 -15.50 59.22 17.90
N ARG A 186 -15.53 58.52 19.06
CA ARG A 186 -16.57 58.70 20.09
C ARG A 186 -15.96 58.77 21.48
N GLU A 187 -16.57 59.51 22.38
CA GLU A 187 -16.16 59.54 23.76
C GLU A 187 -16.83 58.40 24.56
N LEU A 188 -16.08 57.74 25.41
CA LEU A 188 -16.61 56.67 26.28
C LEU A 188 -17.54 57.16 27.37
N SER A 189 -17.56 58.50 27.61
CA SER A 189 -18.55 59.17 28.45
C SER A 189 -19.95 59.20 27.85
N GLU A 190 -20.06 59.12 26.55
CA GLU A 190 -21.32 59.06 25.82
C GLU A 190 -21.89 57.63 25.78
N LYS A 191 -23.21 57.53 25.68
CA LYS A 191 -23.87 56.24 25.54
C LYS A 191 -23.68 55.74 24.11
N ILE A 192 -22.80 54.78 23.91
CA ILE A 192 -22.55 54.14 22.60
C ILE A 192 -23.48 52.94 22.43
N GLU A 193 -24.50 53.11 21.58
CA GLU A 193 -25.43 52.01 21.24
C GLU A 193 -25.04 51.39 19.92
N LEU A 194 -24.81 50.02 19.93
CA LEU A 194 -24.42 49.25 18.78
C LEU A 194 -25.50 48.20 18.45
N GLU A 195 -25.79 48.03 17.17
CA GLU A 195 -26.78 47.07 16.71
C GLU A 195 -26.26 45.63 16.82
N LYS A 196 -26.96 44.79 17.59
CA LYS A 196 -26.56 43.38 17.88
C LYS A 196 -26.27 42.56 16.64
N ASN A 197 -26.95 42.79 15.52
CA ASN A 197 -26.88 41.97 14.32
C ASN A 197 -25.92 42.49 13.24
N LYS A 198 -25.36 43.71 13.42
CA LYS A 198 -24.34 44.30 12.54
C LYS A 198 -22.92 43.98 13.00
N LYS A 199 -21.99 43.91 12.05
CA LYS A 199 -20.57 43.82 12.35
C LYS A 199 -20.01 45.18 12.75
N HIS A 200 -19.28 45.23 13.84
CA HIS A 200 -18.65 46.43 14.35
C HIS A 200 -17.14 46.27 14.45
N SER A 201 -16.41 47.36 14.25
CA SER A 201 -14.98 47.50 14.53
C SER A 201 -14.84 48.58 15.62
N ILE A 202 -14.06 48.25 16.66
CA ILE A 202 -13.86 49.16 17.81
C ILE A 202 -12.35 49.21 18.08
N GLU A 203 -11.76 50.38 17.99
CA GLU A 203 -10.37 50.67 18.32
C GLU A 203 -10.30 51.66 19.48
N VAL A 204 -9.49 51.37 20.50
CA VAL A 204 -9.26 52.28 21.64
C VAL A 204 -8.17 53.27 21.26
N VAL A 205 -8.43 54.56 21.46
CA VAL A 205 -7.41 55.60 21.28
C VAL A 205 -6.51 55.58 22.49
N VAL A 206 -5.27 55.08 22.30
CA VAL A 206 -4.29 54.97 23.39
C VAL A 206 -3.55 56.28 23.58
N ASP A 207 -3.04 56.90 22.50
CA ASP A 207 -2.34 58.15 22.57
C ASP A 207 -2.47 58.95 21.26
N ARG A 208 -2.21 60.27 21.36
CA ARG A 208 -2.08 61.20 20.22
C ARG A 208 -0.75 61.90 20.30
N ILE A 209 0.12 61.63 19.36
CA ILE A 209 1.51 62.03 19.35
C ILE A 209 1.80 62.90 18.10
N VAL A 210 2.73 63.80 18.23
CA VAL A 210 3.29 64.60 17.11
C VAL A 210 4.76 64.16 16.98
N VAL A 211 5.20 63.75 15.80
CA VAL A 211 6.57 63.32 15.54
C VAL A 211 7.56 64.43 15.84
N LYS A 212 8.53 64.15 16.73
CA LYS A 212 9.65 64.97 17.15
C LYS A 212 10.80 64.01 17.54
N ASP A 213 12.04 64.50 17.58
CA ASP A 213 13.21 63.70 17.89
C ASP A 213 13.22 63.09 19.31
N ASP A 214 12.50 63.60 20.25
CA ASP A 214 12.51 63.19 21.65
C ASP A 214 11.33 62.35 22.09
N ILE A 215 10.51 61.86 21.14
CA ILE A 215 9.27 61.11 21.46
C ILE A 215 9.44 59.58 21.52
N GLN A 216 10.62 59.03 21.18
CA GLN A 216 10.80 57.58 21.01
C GLN A 216 10.33 56.76 22.23
N THR A 217 10.70 57.18 23.44
CA THR A 217 10.29 56.48 24.69
C THR A 217 8.80 56.51 24.88
N ARG A 218 8.13 57.69 24.73
CA ARG A 218 6.69 57.82 24.83
C ARG A 218 5.95 57.03 23.75
N LEU A 219 6.49 57.01 22.52
CA LEU A 219 5.94 56.24 21.42
C LEU A 219 6.02 54.72 21.71
N ALA A 220 7.16 54.25 22.24
CA ALA A 220 7.31 52.86 22.65
C ALA A 220 6.32 52.46 23.74
N ASP A 221 6.17 53.25 24.79
CA ASP A 221 5.23 53.02 25.89
C ASP A 221 3.76 52.97 25.40
N SER A 222 3.41 53.88 24.48
CA SER A 222 2.08 53.90 23.89
C SER A 222 1.80 52.72 22.98
N LEU A 223 2.81 52.26 22.19
CA LEU A 223 2.72 51.08 21.37
C LEU A 223 2.61 49.80 22.21
N GLU A 224 3.43 49.67 23.26
CA GLU A 224 3.33 48.55 24.21
C GLU A 224 1.95 48.48 24.87
N THR A 225 1.40 49.61 25.28
CA THR A 225 0.06 49.70 25.86
C THR A 225 -1.00 49.25 24.86
N ALA A 226 -0.92 49.74 23.62
CA ALA A 226 -1.84 49.36 22.56
C ALA A 226 -1.76 47.88 22.24
N LEU A 227 -0.55 47.32 22.14
CA LEU A 227 -0.31 45.88 21.90
C LEU A 227 -0.87 45.00 23.01
N LYS A 228 -0.71 45.43 24.28
CA LYS A 228 -1.24 44.73 25.44
C LYS A 228 -2.78 44.70 25.48
N LEU A 229 -3.41 45.83 25.11
CA LEU A 229 -4.87 45.94 25.05
C LEU A 229 -5.51 45.11 23.95
N SER A 230 -4.88 45.09 22.78
CA SER A 230 -5.42 44.46 21.58
C SER A 230 -5.05 43.01 21.44
N GLY A 231 -4.17 42.46 22.30
CA GLY A 231 -3.61 41.11 22.17
C GLY A 231 -2.56 40.99 21.05
N GLY A 232 -1.78 42.09 20.83
CA GLY A 232 -0.61 42.06 19.95
C GLY A 232 -0.74 42.86 18.65
N GLN A 233 -1.80 43.62 18.45
CA GLN A 233 -1.99 44.45 17.25
C GLN A 233 -2.05 45.94 17.62
N VAL A 234 -1.52 46.81 16.78
CA VAL A 234 -1.66 48.23 16.93
C VAL A 234 -1.90 48.89 15.57
N LEU A 235 -2.86 49.79 15.53
CA LEU A 235 -3.14 50.62 14.35
C LEU A 235 -2.62 52.03 14.62
N VAL A 236 -1.75 52.51 13.75
CA VAL A 236 -1.23 53.89 13.79
C VAL A 236 -1.86 54.66 12.66
N ASP A 237 -2.77 55.58 13.00
CA ASP A 237 -3.39 56.48 12.03
C ASP A 237 -2.47 57.68 11.87
N VAL A 238 -1.84 57.84 10.72
CA VAL A 238 -1.06 58.99 10.30
C VAL A 238 -2.04 59.98 9.73
N MET A 239 -2.51 60.90 10.58
CA MET A 239 -3.60 61.83 10.25
C MET A 239 -3.41 62.50 8.89
N GLU A 240 -4.42 62.47 8.03
CA GLU A 240 -4.45 62.99 6.67
C GLU A 240 -3.54 62.28 5.64
N LYS A 241 -2.95 61.13 5.98
CA LYS A 241 -2.11 60.35 5.04
C LYS A 241 -2.56 58.90 4.88
N GLU A 242 -2.25 58.08 5.86
CA GLU A 242 -2.47 56.62 5.79
C GLU A 242 -2.63 56.01 7.17
N GLU A 243 -3.14 54.80 7.21
CA GLU A 243 -3.21 53.96 8.40
C GLU A 243 -2.17 52.84 8.30
N LEU A 244 -1.34 52.67 9.33
CA LEU A 244 -0.34 51.64 9.44
C LEU A 244 -0.76 50.62 10.49
N MET A 245 -0.91 49.36 10.07
CA MET A 245 -1.17 48.26 10.99
C MET A 245 0.14 47.55 11.33
N PHE A 246 0.50 47.53 12.60
CA PHE A 246 1.63 46.77 13.14
C PHE A 246 1.14 45.61 14.01
N SER A 247 1.95 44.57 14.12
CA SER A 247 1.64 43.41 14.98
C SER A 247 2.90 42.87 15.63
N SER A 248 2.84 42.66 16.93
CA SER A 248 3.88 41.94 17.68
C SER A 248 3.69 40.41 17.59
N THR A 249 2.52 39.97 17.12
CA THR A 249 2.20 38.58 16.80
C THR A 249 2.17 38.37 15.29
N LEU A 250 2.26 37.10 14.85
CA LEU A 250 2.10 36.79 13.42
C LEU A 250 0.64 37.02 13.01
N ALA A 251 0.30 38.19 12.54
CA ALA A 251 -1.09 38.54 12.18
C ALA A 251 -1.21 39.20 10.81
N CYS A 252 -2.32 38.93 10.13
CA CYS A 252 -2.67 39.56 8.85
C CYS A 252 -3.18 40.99 9.07
N PRO A 253 -2.61 41.99 8.40
CA PRO A 253 -3.06 43.35 8.55
C PRO A 253 -4.49 43.62 8.00
N THR A 254 -4.96 42.76 7.08
CA THR A 254 -6.25 42.96 6.39
C THR A 254 -7.44 42.34 7.14
N CYS A 255 -7.30 41.09 7.62
CA CYS A 255 -8.42 40.35 8.25
C CYS A 255 -8.22 40.05 9.73
N GLY A 256 -7.06 40.39 10.30
CA GLY A 256 -6.73 40.09 11.70
C GLY A 256 -6.48 38.61 12.00
N PHE A 257 -6.41 37.76 10.98
CA PHE A 257 -6.00 36.36 11.16
C PHE A 257 -4.61 36.33 11.79
N SER A 258 -4.45 35.56 12.87
CA SER A 258 -3.19 35.48 13.62
C SER A 258 -2.78 34.05 13.87
N ILE A 259 -1.47 33.85 13.91
CA ILE A 259 -0.82 32.57 14.30
C ILE A 259 -0.02 32.89 15.58
N ASP A 260 -0.33 32.18 16.67
CA ASP A 260 0.34 32.46 17.94
C ASP A 260 1.82 32.06 17.91
N GLU A 261 2.11 30.86 17.39
CA GLU A 261 3.47 30.31 17.26
C GLU A 261 3.54 29.27 16.15
N LEU A 262 4.63 29.28 15.38
CA LEU A 262 4.94 28.21 14.43
C LEU A 262 5.59 27.04 15.16
N ALA A 263 4.77 26.07 15.59
CA ALA A 263 5.23 24.88 16.28
C ALA A 263 5.15 23.64 15.36
N PRO A 264 6.06 22.64 15.49
CA PRO A 264 6.03 21.41 14.66
C PRO A 264 4.71 20.65 14.70
N ARG A 265 3.94 20.75 15.80
CA ARG A 265 2.61 20.15 15.95
C ARG A 265 1.56 20.68 14.96
N MET A 266 1.72 21.95 14.48
CA MET A 266 0.85 22.54 13.45
C MET A 266 0.95 21.86 12.09
N PHE A 267 2.08 21.26 11.80
CA PHE A 267 2.36 20.56 10.53
C PHE A 267 2.12 19.07 10.63
N SER A 268 1.57 18.57 11.76
CA SER A 268 1.26 17.14 11.94
C SER A 268 -0.20 16.87 11.65
N PHE A 269 -0.47 16.06 10.64
CA PHE A 269 -1.82 15.57 10.35
C PHE A 269 -2.30 14.48 11.34
N ASN A 270 -1.42 14.01 12.25
CA ASN A 270 -1.77 13.12 13.36
C ASN A 270 -2.09 13.88 14.66
N SER A 271 -1.94 15.21 14.64
CA SER A 271 -2.23 16.08 15.78
C SER A 271 -3.50 16.89 15.52
N PRO A 272 -4.40 17.07 16.49
CA PRO A 272 -5.59 17.92 16.36
C PRO A 272 -5.27 19.38 16.00
N TYR A 273 -4.06 19.84 16.31
CA TYR A 273 -3.60 21.20 16.00
C TYR A 273 -3.31 21.43 14.53
N GLY A 274 -2.87 20.37 13.80
CA GLY A 274 -2.51 20.48 12.39
C GLY A 274 -3.47 19.75 11.45
N ALA A 275 -4.17 18.72 11.94
CA ALA A 275 -5.08 17.90 11.14
C ALA A 275 -6.27 18.72 10.60
N CYS A 276 -6.65 18.46 9.36
CA CYS A 276 -7.90 18.98 8.81
C CYS A 276 -9.09 18.51 9.66
N PRO A 277 -9.92 19.40 10.19
CA PRO A 277 -11.01 19.05 11.11
C PRO A 277 -12.12 18.25 10.44
N GLU A 278 -12.20 18.24 9.11
CA GLU A 278 -13.25 17.55 8.36
C GLU A 278 -12.93 16.08 8.06
N CYS A 279 -11.63 15.74 7.87
CA CYS A 279 -11.18 14.38 7.60
C CYS A 279 -10.23 13.83 8.68
N ASP A 280 -10.07 14.54 9.79
CA ASP A 280 -9.19 14.14 10.91
C ASP A 280 -7.77 13.74 10.46
N GLY A 281 -7.25 14.44 9.45
CA GLY A 281 -5.91 14.19 8.89
C GLY A 281 -5.79 13.00 7.93
N LEU A 282 -6.90 12.38 7.54
CA LEU A 282 -6.89 11.27 6.59
C LEU A 282 -6.68 11.71 5.13
N GLY A 283 -7.07 12.94 4.79
CA GLY A 283 -6.98 13.48 3.44
C GLY A 283 -8.10 13.01 2.50
N ALA A 284 -8.78 11.93 2.84
CA ALA A 284 -9.89 11.37 2.08
C ALA A 284 -11.04 11.02 3.01
N LYS A 285 -12.23 10.91 2.44
CA LYS A 285 -13.42 10.39 3.12
C LYS A 285 -13.96 9.21 2.32
N MET A 286 -14.31 8.14 3.03
CA MET A 286 -15.11 7.06 2.46
C MET A 286 -16.54 7.57 2.29
N ILE A 287 -16.99 7.65 1.07
CA ILE A 287 -18.35 8.08 0.72
C ILE A 287 -18.99 7.04 -0.19
N VAL A 288 -20.29 6.92 -0.10
CA VAL A 288 -21.05 6.04 -1.01
C VAL A 288 -20.95 6.60 -2.43
N ASP A 289 -20.53 5.77 -3.37
CA ASP A 289 -20.29 6.17 -4.77
C ASP A 289 -21.51 5.84 -5.62
N PRO A 290 -22.14 6.82 -6.29
CA PRO A 290 -23.26 6.58 -7.18
C PRO A 290 -22.99 5.55 -8.27
N ASP A 291 -21.76 5.50 -8.82
CA ASP A 291 -21.39 4.58 -9.89
C ASP A 291 -21.32 3.12 -9.40
N LEU A 292 -20.97 2.92 -8.12
CA LEU A 292 -20.99 1.59 -7.49
C LEU A 292 -22.40 1.17 -7.05
N LEU A 293 -23.27 2.14 -6.76
CA LEU A 293 -24.69 1.87 -6.46
C LEU A 293 -25.48 1.44 -7.69
N VAL A 294 -25.16 2.01 -8.84
CA VAL A 294 -25.82 1.76 -10.13
C VAL A 294 -24.78 1.33 -11.16
N PRO A 295 -24.22 0.12 -11.02
CA PRO A 295 -23.12 -0.34 -11.90
C PRO A 295 -23.60 -0.56 -13.35
N ASN A 296 -24.90 -0.76 -13.57
CA ASN A 296 -25.49 -0.94 -14.88
C ASN A 296 -26.68 0.02 -15.09
N THR A 297 -26.43 1.11 -15.77
CA THR A 297 -27.44 2.15 -16.06
C THR A 297 -28.48 1.72 -17.10
N SER A 298 -28.28 0.60 -17.82
CA SER A 298 -29.27 0.04 -18.74
C SER A 298 -30.38 -0.75 -18.05
N LYS A 299 -30.19 -1.09 -16.75
CA LYS A 299 -31.24 -1.71 -15.94
C LYS A 299 -32.29 -0.68 -15.50
N THR A 300 -33.53 -1.15 -15.37
CA THR A 300 -34.61 -0.38 -14.76
C THR A 300 -34.59 -0.48 -13.24
N ILE A 301 -35.32 0.40 -12.54
CA ILE A 301 -35.49 0.31 -11.07
C ILE A 301 -36.13 -1.04 -10.68
N GLU A 302 -37.12 -1.51 -11.43
CA GLU A 302 -37.76 -2.81 -11.21
C GLU A 302 -36.81 -4.00 -11.40
N GLN A 303 -35.83 -3.87 -12.29
CA GLN A 303 -34.79 -4.88 -12.51
C GLN A 303 -33.64 -4.81 -11.47
N GLY A 304 -33.79 -3.94 -10.46
CA GLY A 304 -32.85 -3.80 -9.35
C GLY A 304 -31.60 -3.01 -9.72
N ALA A 305 -31.72 -1.92 -10.47
CA ALA A 305 -30.61 -1.05 -10.83
C ALA A 305 -29.84 -0.52 -9.61
N PHE A 306 -30.53 -0.23 -8.50
CA PHE A 306 -29.94 0.18 -7.22
C PHE A 306 -29.61 -1.06 -6.36
N GLU A 307 -28.46 -1.67 -6.63
CA GLU A 307 -28.09 -2.99 -6.10
C GLU A 307 -28.05 -3.08 -4.57
N ALA A 308 -27.67 -2.00 -3.88
CA ALA A 308 -27.60 -1.98 -2.42
C ALA A 308 -28.97 -2.21 -1.74
N TRP A 309 -30.07 -1.87 -2.40
CA TRP A 309 -31.41 -2.06 -1.93
C TRP A 309 -32.11 -3.26 -2.58
N ALA A 310 -31.80 -3.55 -3.84
CA ALA A 310 -32.34 -4.70 -4.56
C ALA A 310 -31.83 -6.04 -4.01
N GLY A 311 -30.59 -6.12 -3.58
CA GLY A 311 -29.96 -7.32 -2.97
C GLY A 311 -30.27 -7.52 -1.49
N SER A 312 -31.18 -6.72 -0.90
CA SER A 312 -31.57 -6.85 0.51
C SER A 312 -32.37 -8.13 0.75
N THR A 313 -32.03 -8.88 1.80
CA THR A 313 -32.80 -10.05 2.26
C THR A 313 -34.17 -9.66 2.82
N SER A 314 -34.44 -8.36 3.01
CA SER A 314 -35.70 -7.80 3.49
C SER A 314 -36.48 -7.13 2.35
N ASN A 315 -37.78 -7.45 2.23
CA ASN A 315 -38.70 -6.80 1.28
C ASN A 315 -38.94 -5.31 1.59
N TYR A 316 -38.38 -4.78 2.67
CA TYR A 316 -38.62 -3.39 3.11
C TYR A 316 -38.11 -2.35 2.07
N TYR A 317 -36.85 -2.47 1.61
CA TYR A 317 -36.24 -1.48 0.71
C TYR A 317 -36.88 -1.48 -0.70
N PRO A 318 -37.14 -2.63 -1.33
CA PRO A 318 -37.88 -2.66 -2.60
C PRO A 318 -39.26 -2.01 -2.51
N GLN A 319 -40.07 -2.35 -1.47
CA GLN A 319 -41.37 -1.75 -1.28
C GLN A 319 -41.30 -0.24 -0.97
N PHE A 320 -40.25 0.20 -0.23
CA PHE A 320 -40.03 1.63 0.04
C PHE A 320 -39.65 2.39 -1.23
N MET A 321 -38.82 1.79 -2.10
CA MET A 321 -38.50 2.34 -3.42
C MET A 321 -39.75 2.53 -4.29
N ASP A 322 -40.63 1.54 -4.30
CA ASP A 322 -41.89 1.62 -5.01
C ASP A 322 -42.74 2.81 -4.54
N ALA A 323 -42.84 2.99 -3.23
CA ALA A 323 -43.59 4.11 -2.63
C ALA A 323 -42.98 5.48 -2.99
N VAL A 324 -41.64 5.57 -2.99
CA VAL A 324 -40.86 6.76 -3.38
C VAL A 324 -41.10 7.08 -4.85
N CYS A 325 -40.98 6.09 -5.73
CA CYS A 325 -41.21 6.28 -7.17
C CYS A 325 -42.66 6.74 -7.48
N LEU A 326 -43.66 6.14 -6.81
CA LEU A 326 -45.03 6.54 -6.95
C LEU A 326 -45.26 7.99 -6.48
N HIS A 327 -44.72 8.35 -5.32
CA HIS A 327 -44.92 9.68 -4.72
C HIS A 327 -44.29 10.80 -5.58
N PHE A 328 -43.08 10.57 -6.14
CA PHE A 328 -42.35 11.55 -6.94
C PHE A 328 -42.58 11.39 -8.45
N GLN A 329 -43.49 10.52 -8.88
CA GLN A 329 -43.80 10.22 -10.29
C GLN A 329 -42.56 9.83 -11.10
N ILE A 330 -41.66 9.03 -10.48
CA ILE A 330 -40.44 8.53 -11.14
C ILE A 330 -40.79 7.22 -11.87
N PRO A 331 -40.57 7.12 -13.18
CA PRO A 331 -40.87 5.89 -13.93
C PRO A 331 -39.88 4.78 -13.50
N LYS A 332 -40.40 3.58 -13.20
CA LYS A 332 -39.61 2.43 -12.73
C LYS A 332 -39.22 1.47 -13.84
N ASP A 333 -39.94 1.54 -14.96
CA ASP A 333 -39.85 0.64 -16.11
C ASP A 333 -38.89 1.10 -17.21
N VAL A 334 -38.31 2.30 -17.07
CA VAL A 334 -37.31 2.84 -17.99
C VAL A 334 -35.88 2.62 -17.45
N PRO A 335 -34.87 2.46 -18.35
CA PRO A 335 -33.49 2.41 -17.93
C PRO A 335 -33.08 3.63 -17.09
N VAL A 336 -32.23 3.39 -16.07
CA VAL A 336 -31.74 4.49 -15.20
C VAL A 336 -31.02 5.58 -16.02
N SER A 337 -30.39 5.22 -17.13
CA SER A 337 -29.76 6.18 -18.07
C SER A 337 -30.74 7.17 -18.68
N GLU A 338 -32.02 6.88 -18.73
CA GLU A 338 -33.08 7.73 -19.28
C GLU A 338 -33.79 8.57 -18.21
N LEU A 339 -33.53 8.33 -16.94
CA LEU A 339 -34.05 9.14 -15.86
C LEU A 339 -33.50 10.56 -15.88
N THR A 340 -34.31 11.54 -15.54
CA THR A 340 -33.86 12.93 -15.45
C THR A 340 -32.84 13.11 -14.31
N ALA A 341 -31.97 14.10 -14.45
CA ALA A 341 -31.00 14.43 -13.41
C ALA A 341 -31.67 14.76 -12.06
N GLU A 342 -32.91 15.32 -12.09
CA GLU A 342 -33.71 15.61 -10.91
C GLU A 342 -34.21 14.34 -10.24
N HIS A 343 -34.70 13.36 -11.02
CA HIS A 343 -35.12 12.05 -10.51
C HIS A 343 -33.93 11.33 -9.84
N MET A 344 -32.79 11.29 -10.48
CA MET A 344 -31.57 10.70 -9.94
C MET A 344 -31.12 11.39 -8.65
N LYS A 345 -31.15 12.71 -8.62
CA LYS A 345 -30.80 13.49 -7.42
C LYS A 345 -31.73 13.17 -6.24
N LYS A 346 -33.05 13.10 -6.48
CA LYS A 346 -34.04 12.72 -5.45
C LYS A 346 -33.75 11.30 -4.93
N LEU A 347 -33.56 10.32 -5.82
CA LEU A 347 -33.31 8.92 -5.42
C LEU A 347 -32.01 8.78 -4.62
N LEU A 348 -30.94 9.42 -5.07
CA LEU A 348 -29.61 9.28 -4.44
C LEU A 348 -29.51 10.07 -3.12
N TYR A 349 -29.94 11.33 -3.10
CA TYR A 349 -29.70 12.26 -2.00
C TYR A 349 -30.94 12.63 -1.18
N GLY A 350 -32.11 12.17 -1.62
CA GLY A 350 -33.37 12.45 -0.95
C GLY A 350 -33.97 13.83 -1.27
N THR A 351 -34.96 14.22 -0.52
CA THR A 351 -35.84 15.37 -0.81
C THR A 351 -35.83 16.44 0.29
N GLY A 352 -34.86 16.41 1.18
CA GLY A 352 -34.72 17.41 2.26
C GLY A 352 -35.76 17.24 3.40
N GLY A 353 -36.32 16.04 3.57
CA GLY A 353 -37.25 15.72 4.66
C GLY A 353 -38.71 15.58 4.28
N GLU A 354 -39.05 15.67 2.99
CA GLU A 354 -40.41 15.36 2.51
C GLU A 354 -40.79 13.92 2.88
N ARG A 355 -42.01 13.76 3.42
CA ARG A 355 -42.46 12.47 3.92
C ARG A 355 -43.29 11.74 2.87
N VAL A 356 -42.88 10.51 2.61
CA VAL A 356 -43.54 9.58 1.69
C VAL A 356 -44.49 8.67 2.48
N ARG A 357 -45.76 8.51 1.99
CA ARG A 357 -46.66 7.52 2.52
C ARG A 357 -46.18 6.14 2.09
N PHE A 358 -45.81 5.30 3.04
CA PHE A 358 -45.26 3.99 2.83
C PHE A 358 -46.05 2.91 3.55
N ARG A 359 -46.51 1.92 2.79
CA ARG A 359 -47.15 0.73 3.32
C ARG A 359 -46.19 -0.44 3.19
N TYR A 360 -45.72 -0.91 4.32
CA TYR A 360 -44.85 -2.09 4.41
C TYR A 360 -45.68 -3.32 4.71
N GLU A 361 -45.47 -4.40 3.95
CA GLU A 361 -46.06 -5.71 4.17
C GLU A 361 -44.92 -6.73 4.37
N ASN A 362 -44.92 -7.42 5.52
CA ASN A 362 -43.92 -8.43 5.79
C ASN A 362 -44.30 -9.77 5.16
N ASP A 363 -43.34 -10.75 5.17
CA ASP A 363 -43.53 -12.09 4.58
C ASP A 363 -44.68 -12.90 5.27
N PHE A 364 -45.18 -12.43 6.41
CA PHE A 364 -46.31 -13.04 7.15
C PHE A 364 -47.66 -12.33 6.91
N GLY A 365 -47.72 -11.39 5.96
CA GLY A 365 -48.96 -10.68 5.61
C GLY A 365 -49.37 -9.55 6.56
N HIS A 366 -48.53 -9.19 7.55
CA HIS A 366 -48.82 -8.02 8.40
C HIS A 366 -48.41 -6.75 7.66
N SER A 367 -49.35 -5.83 7.47
CA SER A 367 -49.13 -4.54 6.86
C SER A 367 -49.09 -3.39 7.87
N LYS A 368 -48.18 -2.47 7.73
CA LYS A 368 -48.03 -1.24 8.53
C LYS A 368 -47.88 -0.05 7.59
N GLU A 369 -48.73 0.97 7.79
CA GLU A 369 -48.63 2.21 7.05
C GLU A 369 -47.96 3.27 7.92
N ALA A 370 -47.02 4.02 7.34
CA ALA A 370 -46.32 5.11 8.01
C ALA A 370 -45.97 6.24 7.03
N LEU A 371 -45.84 7.43 7.54
CA LEU A 371 -45.31 8.60 6.84
C LEU A 371 -43.79 8.69 7.18
N VAL A 372 -42.94 8.30 6.25
CA VAL A 372 -41.49 8.16 6.46
C VAL A 372 -40.76 9.23 5.63
N PRO A 373 -39.83 10.00 6.21
CA PRO A 373 -39.00 10.92 5.43
C PRO A 373 -38.06 10.12 4.53
N PHE A 374 -38.00 10.55 3.25
CA PHE A 374 -37.07 9.95 2.31
C PHE A 374 -35.72 10.67 2.34
N GLU A 375 -34.73 10.06 2.96
CA GLU A 375 -33.36 10.59 3.12
C GLU A 375 -32.47 10.41 1.89
N GLY A 376 -32.87 9.57 0.92
CA GLY A 376 -32.06 9.15 -0.21
C GLY A 376 -31.19 7.93 0.09
N ILE A 377 -30.84 7.20 -0.97
CA ILE A 377 -30.10 5.92 -0.85
C ILE A 377 -28.72 6.15 -0.25
N ILE A 378 -27.99 7.17 -0.73
CA ILE A 378 -26.64 7.49 -0.25
C ILE A 378 -26.64 7.84 1.23
N ASN A 379 -27.50 8.79 1.63
CA ASN A 379 -27.57 9.23 3.02
C ASN A 379 -28.01 8.10 3.95
N ASN A 380 -28.92 7.21 3.50
CA ASN A 380 -29.31 6.02 4.24
C ASN A 380 -28.13 5.07 4.48
N LEU A 381 -27.37 4.77 3.43
CA LEU A 381 -26.22 3.86 3.54
C LEU A 381 -25.11 4.46 4.40
N GLU A 382 -24.79 5.76 4.25
CA GLU A 382 -23.80 6.44 5.07
C GLU A 382 -24.18 6.52 6.55
N ARG A 383 -25.46 6.77 6.84
CA ARG A 383 -25.98 6.73 8.21
C ARG A 383 -25.86 5.32 8.80
N ARG A 384 -26.34 4.31 8.06
CA ARG A 384 -26.24 2.90 8.49
C ARG A 384 -24.78 2.46 8.69
N TYR A 385 -23.86 2.87 7.85
CA TYR A 385 -22.43 2.59 8.00
C TYR A 385 -21.86 3.12 9.31
N ARG A 386 -22.27 4.34 9.70
CA ARG A 386 -21.84 4.97 10.96
C ARG A 386 -22.50 4.35 12.21
N GLU A 387 -23.75 3.96 12.12
CA GLU A 387 -24.55 3.52 13.28
C GLU A 387 -24.48 2.00 13.53
N THR A 388 -24.10 1.20 12.53
CA THR A 388 -24.09 -0.26 12.68
C THR A 388 -22.98 -0.77 13.58
N ALA A 389 -23.33 -1.69 14.48
CA ALA A 389 -22.38 -2.47 15.27
C ALA A 389 -21.97 -3.80 14.59
N SER A 390 -22.61 -4.16 13.45
CA SER A 390 -22.34 -5.40 12.72
C SER A 390 -21.28 -5.21 11.65
N ASP A 391 -20.18 -5.93 11.78
CA ASP A 391 -19.10 -5.92 10.79
C ASP A 391 -19.58 -6.41 9.42
N GLY A 392 -20.46 -7.42 9.35
CA GLY A 392 -21.02 -7.91 8.09
C GLY A 392 -21.87 -6.87 7.34
N ILE A 393 -22.64 -6.03 8.07
CA ILE A 393 -23.39 -4.93 7.45
C ILE A 393 -22.41 -3.84 6.99
N ARG A 394 -21.38 -3.55 7.77
CA ARG A 394 -20.34 -2.58 7.41
C ARG A 394 -19.60 -2.99 6.15
N GLU A 395 -19.12 -4.25 6.09
CA GLU A 395 -18.46 -4.81 4.89
C GLU A 395 -19.40 -4.79 3.66
N HIS A 396 -20.68 -5.06 3.84
CA HIS A 396 -21.64 -5.00 2.74
C HIS A 396 -21.81 -3.58 2.20
N ILE A 397 -21.85 -2.57 3.07
CA ILE A 397 -21.95 -1.16 2.64
C ILE A 397 -20.64 -0.67 2.02
N GLU A 398 -19.49 -1.09 2.54
CA GLU A 398 -18.17 -0.74 2.00
C GLU A 398 -18.00 -1.10 0.52
N GLN A 399 -18.68 -2.13 0.03
CA GLN A 399 -18.67 -2.51 -1.39
C GLN A 399 -19.24 -1.41 -2.32
N TYR A 400 -20.00 -0.47 -1.78
CA TYR A 400 -20.59 0.66 -2.50
C TYR A 400 -19.89 1.98 -2.19
N MET A 401 -18.77 1.94 -1.44
CA MET A 401 -18.05 3.15 -1.03
C MET A 401 -16.73 3.28 -1.80
N SER A 402 -16.36 4.52 -2.08
CA SER A 402 -15.06 4.88 -2.63
C SER A 402 -14.40 5.96 -1.78
N ALA A 403 -13.05 5.97 -1.77
CA ALA A 403 -12.29 7.02 -1.11
C ALA A 403 -12.20 8.23 -2.03
N LYS A 404 -12.83 9.35 -1.64
CA LYS A 404 -12.70 10.62 -2.37
C LYS A 404 -11.88 11.64 -1.57
N PRO A 405 -11.06 12.47 -2.24
CA PRO A 405 -10.32 13.53 -1.56
C PRO A 405 -11.26 14.42 -0.72
N CYS A 406 -10.83 14.75 0.48
CA CYS A 406 -11.59 15.63 1.37
C CYS A 406 -11.83 17.00 0.71
N ALA A 407 -13.06 17.46 0.65
CA ALA A 407 -13.44 18.72 -0.01
C ALA A 407 -12.78 19.95 0.62
N SER A 408 -12.56 19.95 1.94
CA SER A 408 -11.96 21.06 2.68
C SER A 408 -10.44 21.14 2.45
N CYS A 409 -9.69 20.08 2.66
CA CYS A 409 -8.24 20.07 2.51
C CYS A 409 -7.75 19.60 1.14
N LYS A 410 -8.63 19.19 0.24
CA LYS A 410 -8.30 18.71 -1.12
C LYS A 410 -7.24 17.59 -1.15
N GLY A 411 -7.25 16.72 -0.13
CA GLY A 411 -6.28 15.64 0.01
C GLY A 411 -5.02 15.99 0.83
N HIS A 412 -4.80 17.25 1.17
CA HIS A 412 -3.57 17.71 1.83
C HIS A 412 -3.47 17.35 3.32
N ARG A 413 -4.51 16.80 3.94
CA ARG A 413 -4.56 16.30 5.33
C ARG A 413 -4.47 17.38 6.43
N LEU A 414 -3.96 18.56 6.11
CA LEU A 414 -3.67 19.65 7.05
C LEU A 414 -4.72 20.75 7.02
N ARG A 415 -4.72 21.57 8.06
CA ARG A 415 -5.51 22.81 8.13
C ARG A 415 -5.00 23.86 7.14
N LYS A 416 -5.86 24.80 6.76
CA LYS A 416 -5.51 25.90 5.85
C LYS A 416 -4.38 26.78 6.38
N GLU A 417 -4.34 26.99 7.69
CA GLU A 417 -3.33 27.77 8.40
C GLU A 417 -1.92 27.13 8.25
N SER A 418 -1.84 25.80 8.39
CA SER A 418 -0.59 25.06 8.21
C SER A 418 -0.14 25.06 6.74
N LEU A 419 -1.08 25.00 5.81
CA LEU A 419 -0.80 25.04 4.37
C LEU A 419 -0.41 26.44 3.87
N ALA A 420 -0.69 27.48 4.64
CA ALA A 420 -0.32 28.85 4.32
C ALA A 420 1.13 29.20 4.73
N VAL A 421 1.88 28.25 5.29
CA VAL A 421 3.31 28.42 5.60
C VAL A 421 4.15 27.84 4.46
N THR A 422 5.12 28.62 3.95
CA THR A 422 5.94 28.25 2.80
C THR A 422 7.43 28.33 3.07
N ILE A 423 8.21 27.49 2.37
CA ILE A 423 9.66 27.54 2.24
C ILE A 423 9.98 27.46 0.74
N GLY A 424 10.78 28.38 0.21
CA GLY A 424 11.07 28.42 -1.24
C GLY A 424 9.79 28.50 -2.09
N LYS A 425 8.75 29.21 -1.61
CA LYS A 425 7.41 29.37 -2.20
C LYS A 425 6.50 28.12 -2.15
N GLU A 426 7.01 26.97 -1.63
CA GLU A 426 6.25 25.73 -1.53
C GLU A 426 5.80 25.48 -0.10
N ASN A 427 4.58 24.96 0.08
CA ASN A 427 4.09 24.51 1.38
C ASN A 427 4.44 23.03 1.62
N ILE A 428 4.30 22.57 2.86
CA ILE A 428 4.66 21.20 3.25
C ILE A 428 3.89 20.13 2.46
N ALA A 429 2.63 20.39 2.08
CA ALA A 429 1.83 19.44 1.32
C ALA A 429 2.33 19.31 -0.14
N HIS A 430 2.72 20.43 -0.76
CA HIS A 430 3.33 20.42 -2.09
C HIS A 430 4.68 19.72 -2.09
N VAL A 431 5.55 20.02 -1.11
CA VAL A 431 6.85 19.35 -0.96
C VAL A 431 6.68 17.83 -0.79
N THR A 432 5.73 17.39 0.03
CA THR A 432 5.50 15.95 0.23
C THR A 432 4.81 15.28 -0.96
N ALA A 433 4.15 16.03 -1.84
CA ALA A 433 3.57 15.53 -3.09
C ALA A 433 4.60 15.37 -4.22
N LEU A 434 5.77 16.00 -4.11
CA LEU A 434 6.86 15.79 -5.04
C LEU A 434 7.32 14.33 -5.01
N SER A 435 7.83 13.82 -6.12
CA SER A 435 8.59 12.56 -6.09
C SER A 435 9.87 12.73 -5.27
N ILE A 436 10.36 11.64 -4.68
CA ILE A 436 11.57 11.66 -3.83
C ILE A 436 12.74 12.31 -4.58
N GLY A 437 12.98 11.94 -5.85
CA GLY A 437 14.03 12.58 -6.64
C GLY A 437 13.77 14.05 -6.98
N ALA A 438 12.50 14.48 -7.06
CA ALA A 438 12.17 15.89 -7.22
C ALA A 438 12.31 16.67 -5.91
N ALA A 439 11.98 16.04 -4.78
CA ALA A 439 12.15 16.61 -3.45
C ALA A 439 13.66 16.79 -3.12
N GLU A 440 14.50 15.81 -3.46
CA GLU A 440 15.95 15.91 -3.32
C GLU A 440 16.49 17.14 -4.06
N ARG A 441 16.19 17.28 -5.36
CA ARG A 441 16.58 18.45 -6.15
C ARG A 441 16.01 19.76 -5.62
N PHE A 442 14.79 19.76 -5.06
CA PHE A 442 14.20 20.93 -4.45
C PHE A 442 15.00 21.41 -3.23
N PHE A 443 15.42 20.50 -2.35
CA PHE A 443 16.21 20.85 -1.17
C PHE A 443 17.66 21.22 -1.50
N GLU A 444 18.25 20.61 -2.52
CA GLU A 444 19.59 21.00 -3.02
C GLU A 444 19.61 22.41 -3.62
N ALA A 445 18.55 22.77 -4.36
CA ALA A 445 18.41 24.08 -5.00
C ALA A 445 17.82 25.17 -4.06
N LEU A 446 17.53 24.83 -2.80
CA LEU A 446 16.82 25.73 -1.89
C LEU A 446 17.72 26.93 -1.47
N GLU A 447 17.32 28.11 -1.87
CA GLU A 447 17.93 29.37 -1.47
C GLU A 447 17.33 29.88 -0.15
N LEU A 448 18.15 30.02 0.87
CA LEU A 448 17.79 30.54 2.19
C LEU A 448 18.68 31.74 2.54
N SER A 449 18.15 32.63 3.39
CA SER A 449 18.99 33.71 3.99
C SER A 449 20.11 33.08 4.85
N GLU A 450 21.19 33.79 5.10
CA GLU A 450 22.30 33.27 5.94
C GLU A 450 21.81 32.84 7.33
N LYS A 451 20.91 33.60 7.94
CA LYS A 451 20.24 33.25 9.20
C LYS A 451 19.45 31.96 9.10
N ASP A 452 18.58 31.86 8.11
CA ASP A 452 17.72 30.68 7.93
C ASP A 452 18.55 29.44 7.57
N ARG A 453 19.62 29.62 6.79
CA ARG A 453 20.57 28.55 6.43
C ARG A 453 21.29 28.01 7.66
N THR A 454 21.73 28.88 8.57
CA THR A 454 22.37 28.46 9.83
C THR A 454 21.42 27.62 10.69
N ILE A 455 20.16 28.01 10.78
CA ILE A 455 19.11 27.30 11.55
C ILE A 455 18.78 25.94 10.88
N ALA A 456 18.66 25.93 9.55
CA ALA A 456 18.18 24.77 8.80
C ALA A 456 19.28 23.73 8.50
N ASN A 457 20.57 24.07 8.62
CA ASN A 457 21.68 23.27 8.12
C ASN A 457 21.65 21.79 8.57
N LEU A 458 21.50 21.54 9.88
CA LEU A 458 21.43 20.17 10.42
C LEU A 458 20.18 19.44 9.94
N ILE A 459 19.04 20.14 9.86
CA ILE A 459 17.76 19.56 9.43
C ILE A 459 17.84 19.19 7.96
N LEU A 460 18.37 20.05 7.10
CA LEU A 460 18.53 19.81 5.66
C LEU A 460 19.52 18.67 5.39
N LYS A 461 20.60 18.58 6.18
CA LYS A 461 21.54 17.46 6.08
C LYS A 461 20.83 16.12 6.30
N GLU A 462 19.99 16.01 7.32
CA GLU A 462 19.22 14.80 7.61
C GLU A 462 18.18 14.49 6.53
N ILE A 463 17.46 15.52 6.03
CA ILE A 463 16.48 15.35 4.96
C ILE A 463 17.17 14.84 3.68
N ASN A 464 18.25 15.49 3.26
CA ASN A 464 18.97 15.12 2.04
C ASN A 464 19.61 13.72 2.14
N SER A 465 20.19 13.38 3.30
CA SER A 465 20.72 12.03 3.54
C SER A 465 19.65 10.96 3.38
N ARG A 466 18.49 11.13 4.01
CA ARG A 466 17.39 10.16 3.92
C ARG A 466 16.75 10.10 2.52
N LEU A 467 16.61 11.23 1.82
CA LEU A 467 16.15 11.25 0.43
C LEU A 467 17.14 10.52 -0.48
N GLY A 468 18.45 10.78 -0.34
CA GLY A 468 19.49 10.09 -1.09
C GLY A 468 19.49 8.59 -0.88
N PHE A 469 19.24 8.09 0.35
CA PHE A 469 19.11 6.65 0.58
C PHE A 469 17.91 6.04 -0.15
N LEU A 470 16.77 6.75 -0.20
CA LEU A 470 15.61 6.30 -0.94
C LEU A 470 15.86 6.29 -2.46
N VAL A 471 16.62 7.24 -2.99
CA VAL A 471 17.05 7.27 -4.41
C VAL A 471 17.98 6.10 -4.70
N ASN A 472 18.94 5.82 -3.81
CA ASN A 472 19.90 4.73 -3.96
C ASN A 472 19.27 3.33 -3.97
N VAL A 473 18.12 3.15 -3.33
CA VAL A 473 17.36 1.89 -3.39
C VAL A 473 16.31 1.88 -4.51
N GLY A 474 16.36 2.83 -5.46
CA GLY A 474 15.50 2.87 -6.65
C GLY A 474 14.06 3.32 -6.38
N LEU A 475 13.81 4.15 -5.37
CA LEU A 475 12.48 4.66 -5.01
C LEU A 475 12.26 6.14 -5.37
N GLU A 476 13.06 6.70 -6.27
CA GLU A 476 13.00 8.11 -6.69
C GLU A 476 11.63 8.54 -7.24
N TYR A 477 10.84 7.61 -7.75
CA TYR A 477 9.51 7.87 -8.33
C TYR A 477 8.40 8.00 -7.30
N LEU A 478 8.56 7.50 -6.07
CA LEU A 478 7.55 7.59 -5.01
C LEU A 478 7.43 9.02 -4.49
N SER A 479 6.24 9.38 -4.00
CA SER A 479 6.03 10.64 -3.26
C SER A 479 6.01 10.40 -1.75
N LEU A 480 6.47 11.39 -0.96
CA LEU A 480 6.50 11.28 0.50
C LEU A 480 5.09 11.20 1.12
N ASN A 481 4.07 11.74 0.46
CA ASN A 481 2.68 11.69 0.92
C ASN A 481 1.95 10.39 0.55
N ARG A 482 2.56 9.49 -0.22
CA ARG A 482 1.96 8.21 -0.61
C ARG A 482 1.67 7.38 0.63
N ALA A 483 0.45 6.89 0.73
CA ALA A 483 0.02 6.06 1.87
C ALA A 483 0.77 4.72 1.90
N ALA A 484 1.29 4.34 3.07
CA ALA A 484 2.06 3.10 3.22
C ALA A 484 1.27 1.84 2.82
N GLY A 485 -0.04 1.83 3.02
CA GLY A 485 -0.91 0.72 2.63
C GLY A 485 -1.10 0.53 1.12
N THR A 486 -0.63 1.48 0.28
CA THR A 486 -0.68 1.40 -1.20
C THR A 486 0.65 0.95 -1.81
N LEU A 487 1.65 0.70 -0.99
CA LEU A 487 2.96 0.25 -1.44
C LEU A 487 2.93 -1.25 -1.77
N SER A 488 3.67 -1.65 -2.79
CA SER A 488 3.99 -3.05 -3.01
C SER A 488 4.88 -3.61 -1.88
N GLY A 489 4.94 -4.95 -1.74
CA GLY A 489 5.81 -5.60 -0.75
C GLY A 489 7.27 -5.16 -0.90
N GLY A 490 7.80 -5.16 -2.11
CA GLY A 490 9.16 -4.72 -2.41
C GLY A 490 9.40 -3.23 -2.16
N GLU A 491 8.45 -2.33 -2.49
CA GLU A 491 8.55 -0.89 -2.16
C GLU A 491 8.64 -0.68 -0.64
N ALA A 492 7.79 -1.34 0.13
CA ALA A 492 7.78 -1.22 1.59
C ALA A 492 9.08 -1.76 2.22
N GLN A 493 9.61 -2.86 1.71
CA GLN A 493 10.87 -3.45 2.15
C GLN A 493 12.06 -2.52 1.87
N ARG A 494 12.14 -1.95 0.66
CA ARG A 494 13.20 -0.99 0.30
C ARG A 494 13.13 0.30 1.12
N ILE A 495 11.95 0.78 1.47
CA ILE A 495 11.81 1.91 2.40
C ILE A 495 12.41 1.57 3.76
N ARG A 496 12.17 0.37 4.30
CA ARG A 496 12.78 -0.06 5.56
C ARG A 496 14.31 -0.19 5.42
N LEU A 497 14.77 -0.78 4.31
CA LEU A 497 16.20 -0.89 4.02
C LEU A 497 16.86 0.50 4.01
N ALA A 498 16.29 1.47 3.28
CA ALA A 498 16.80 2.84 3.24
C ALA A 498 16.81 3.51 4.63
N THR A 499 15.78 3.25 5.46
CA THR A 499 15.72 3.77 6.84
C THR A 499 16.82 3.17 7.72
N GLN A 500 17.12 1.87 7.58
CA GLN A 500 18.18 1.21 8.33
C GLN A 500 19.58 1.66 7.90
N ILE A 501 19.82 1.85 6.60
CA ILE A 501 21.07 2.42 6.07
C ILE A 501 21.30 3.81 6.67
N GLY A 502 20.23 4.61 6.74
CA GLY A 502 20.28 5.96 7.32
C GLY A 502 20.71 5.99 8.79
N SER A 503 20.58 4.88 9.53
CA SER A 503 21.06 4.78 10.91
C SER A 503 22.57 4.65 11.02
N SER A 504 23.27 4.36 9.93
CA SER A 504 24.75 4.17 9.86
C SER A 504 25.31 3.23 10.93
N LEU A 505 24.54 2.21 11.32
CA LEU A 505 24.98 1.23 12.30
C LEU A 505 26.10 0.37 11.73
N MET A 506 27.10 0.07 12.57
CA MET A 506 28.28 -0.73 12.23
C MET A 506 28.33 -1.99 13.11
N GLY A 507 28.89 -3.09 12.56
CA GLY A 507 29.03 -4.35 13.29
C GLY A 507 27.69 -5.08 13.53
N VAL A 508 26.67 -4.80 12.75
CA VAL A 508 25.33 -5.39 12.83
C VAL A 508 25.20 -6.54 11.83
N LEU A 509 24.37 -7.52 12.17
CA LEU A 509 23.95 -8.57 11.26
C LEU A 509 22.60 -8.19 10.63
N TYR A 510 22.60 -7.88 9.33
CA TYR A 510 21.37 -7.65 8.57
C TYR A 510 20.93 -8.93 7.89
N ILE A 511 19.65 -9.26 8.02
CA ILE A 511 19.01 -10.42 7.36
C ILE A 511 17.90 -9.89 6.48
N LEU A 512 18.02 -10.10 5.17
CA LEU A 512 17.08 -9.59 4.16
C LEU A 512 16.40 -10.74 3.43
N ASP A 513 15.10 -10.58 3.16
CA ASP A 513 14.27 -11.55 2.44
C ASP A 513 13.97 -11.03 1.04
N GLU A 514 14.66 -11.55 0.03
CA GLU A 514 14.46 -11.25 -1.39
C GLU A 514 14.34 -9.73 -1.71
N PRO A 515 15.35 -8.91 -1.39
CA PRO A 515 15.24 -7.46 -1.56
C PRO A 515 15.16 -7.00 -3.03
N SER A 516 15.52 -7.85 -4.01
CA SER A 516 15.46 -7.57 -5.45
C SER A 516 14.03 -7.68 -6.02
N ILE A 517 13.05 -8.15 -5.24
CA ILE A 517 11.67 -8.40 -5.68
C ILE A 517 11.04 -7.17 -6.35
N GLY A 518 10.43 -7.41 -7.54
CA GLY A 518 9.72 -6.38 -8.31
C GLY A 518 10.64 -5.26 -8.84
N LEU A 519 11.96 -5.50 -8.87
CA LEU A 519 12.92 -4.59 -9.47
C LEU A 519 13.19 -4.93 -10.94
N HIS A 520 13.28 -3.89 -11.74
CA HIS A 520 13.93 -3.97 -13.04
C HIS A 520 15.46 -4.07 -12.82
N GLN A 521 16.20 -4.76 -13.72
CA GLN A 521 17.66 -4.95 -13.59
C GLN A 521 18.41 -3.65 -13.34
N ARG A 522 18.03 -2.55 -14.01
CA ARG A 522 18.59 -1.21 -13.78
C ARG A 522 18.50 -0.76 -12.30
N ASP A 523 17.38 -1.05 -11.67
CA ASP A 523 17.15 -0.65 -10.27
C ASP A 523 17.82 -1.65 -9.31
N ASN A 524 17.98 -2.92 -9.74
CA ASN A 524 18.72 -3.95 -9.01
C ASN A 524 20.22 -3.61 -8.89
N ASP A 525 20.83 -3.06 -9.95
CA ASP A 525 22.21 -2.57 -9.90
C ASP A 525 22.44 -1.53 -8.79
N LYS A 526 21.46 -0.65 -8.55
CA LYS A 526 21.53 0.34 -7.46
C LYS A 526 21.42 -0.33 -6.09
N LEU A 527 20.53 -1.33 -5.97
CA LEU A 527 20.36 -2.10 -4.74
C LEU A 527 21.65 -2.86 -4.38
N ILE A 528 22.26 -3.56 -5.33
CA ILE A 528 23.52 -4.30 -5.12
C ILE A 528 24.61 -3.37 -4.58
N LYS A 529 24.82 -2.21 -5.22
CA LYS A 529 25.80 -1.21 -4.73
C LYS A 529 25.51 -0.74 -3.32
N THR A 530 24.24 -0.66 -2.96
CA THR A 530 23.79 -0.27 -1.62
C THR A 530 24.13 -1.37 -0.60
N LEU A 531 23.92 -2.64 -0.95
CA LEU A 531 24.28 -3.78 -0.10
C LEU A 531 25.79 -3.90 0.07
N GLU A 532 26.57 -3.72 -1.01
CA GLU A 532 28.04 -3.67 -0.96
C GLU A 532 28.52 -2.56 -0.02
N HIS A 533 27.92 -1.36 -0.12
CA HIS A 533 28.27 -0.26 0.78
C HIS A 533 27.96 -0.59 2.26
N MET A 534 26.83 -1.24 2.55
CA MET A 534 26.53 -1.68 3.92
C MET A 534 27.55 -2.69 4.45
N ARG A 535 28.01 -3.64 3.62
CA ARG A 535 29.09 -4.56 3.94
C ARG A 535 30.38 -3.80 4.24
N ASP A 536 30.75 -2.84 3.39
CA ASP A 536 32.00 -2.07 3.50
C ASP A 536 32.06 -1.20 4.76
N LEU A 537 30.88 -0.89 5.35
CA LEU A 537 30.78 -0.27 6.68
C LEU A 537 31.08 -1.25 7.84
N GLY A 538 31.43 -2.50 7.57
CA GLY A 538 31.75 -3.51 8.58
C GLY A 538 30.51 -4.25 9.12
N ASN A 539 29.47 -4.41 8.30
CA ASN A 539 28.29 -5.19 8.64
C ASN A 539 28.34 -6.57 7.97
N THR A 540 27.71 -7.53 8.62
CA THR A 540 27.46 -8.84 8.01
C THR A 540 26.08 -8.82 7.38
N LEU A 541 25.98 -9.18 6.09
CA LEU A 541 24.72 -9.26 5.37
C LEU A 541 24.41 -10.72 5.07
N ILE A 542 23.23 -11.20 5.47
CA ILE A 542 22.67 -12.49 5.04
C ILE A 542 21.43 -12.18 4.21
N VAL A 543 21.48 -12.49 2.93
CA VAL A 543 20.41 -12.18 1.97
C VAL A 543 19.86 -13.48 1.40
N VAL A 544 18.57 -13.72 1.60
CA VAL A 544 17.87 -14.81 0.90
C VAL A 544 17.57 -14.29 -0.51
N GLU A 545 18.13 -14.89 -1.54
CA GLU A 545 18.02 -14.39 -2.91
C GLU A 545 18.04 -15.48 -3.98
N HIS A 546 17.45 -15.11 -5.14
CA HIS A 546 17.37 -15.94 -6.34
C HIS A 546 17.86 -15.23 -7.61
N ASP A 547 18.12 -13.92 -7.51
CA ASP A 547 18.61 -13.08 -8.61
C ASP A 547 20.07 -13.40 -8.96
N GLU A 548 20.36 -13.64 -10.26
CA GLU A 548 21.69 -14.02 -10.75
C GLU A 548 22.73 -12.92 -10.46
N ASP A 549 22.39 -11.64 -10.71
CA ASP A 549 23.33 -10.54 -10.54
C ASP A 549 23.69 -10.34 -9.07
N THR A 550 22.69 -10.46 -8.18
CA THR A 550 22.91 -10.37 -6.72
C THR A 550 23.77 -11.51 -6.19
N MET A 551 23.53 -12.74 -6.67
CA MET A 551 24.35 -13.90 -6.29
C MET A 551 25.80 -13.75 -6.77
N LEU A 552 26.03 -13.29 -7.99
CA LEU A 552 27.37 -13.08 -8.55
C LEU A 552 28.13 -11.92 -7.87
N ALA A 553 27.42 -10.92 -7.35
CA ALA A 553 28.00 -9.79 -6.61
C ALA A 553 28.32 -10.13 -5.14
N SER A 554 27.84 -11.26 -4.62
CA SER A 554 28.06 -11.65 -3.22
C SER A 554 29.49 -12.15 -2.98
N ASP A 555 29.97 -12.03 -1.75
CA ASP A 555 31.25 -12.59 -1.32
C ASP A 555 31.19 -14.11 -1.09
N TYR A 556 30.00 -14.59 -0.70
CA TYR A 556 29.81 -15.98 -0.28
C TYR A 556 28.38 -16.46 -0.57
N ILE A 557 28.22 -17.63 -1.12
CA ILE A 557 26.92 -18.26 -1.39
C ILE A 557 26.78 -19.53 -0.56
N ILE A 558 25.58 -19.77 -0.07
CA ILE A 558 25.17 -20.99 0.62
C ILE A 558 23.94 -21.53 -0.10
N ASP A 559 24.10 -22.65 -0.79
CA ASP A 559 23.03 -23.32 -1.52
C ASP A 559 22.37 -24.38 -0.65
N ILE A 560 21.05 -24.20 -0.36
CA ILE A 560 20.26 -25.10 0.50
C ILE A 560 19.34 -25.94 -0.34
N GLY A 561 19.45 -27.26 -0.21
CA GLY A 561 18.72 -28.21 -1.01
C GLY A 561 18.79 -29.62 -0.43
N PRO A 562 18.93 -30.66 -1.32
CA PRO A 562 18.86 -30.60 -2.81
C PRO A 562 17.45 -30.39 -3.37
N GLY A 563 16.41 -30.58 -2.57
CA GLY A 563 14.99 -30.45 -2.97
C GLY A 563 14.23 -29.50 -2.06
N ALA A 564 12.90 -29.60 -2.10
CA ALA A 564 11.98 -28.83 -1.28
C ALA A 564 11.36 -29.67 -0.16
N GLY A 565 10.87 -29.05 0.92
CA GLY A 565 10.21 -29.72 2.04
C GLY A 565 11.07 -30.81 2.68
N ILE A 566 10.57 -32.03 2.74
CA ILE A 566 11.27 -33.20 3.32
C ILE A 566 12.54 -33.60 2.55
N HIS A 567 12.66 -33.23 1.29
CA HIS A 567 13.82 -33.47 0.44
C HIS A 567 14.86 -32.34 0.52
N GLY A 568 14.56 -31.24 1.20
CA GLY A 568 15.44 -30.11 1.43
C GLY A 568 16.14 -30.15 2.79
N GLY A 569 16.56 -28.98 3.27
CA GLY A 569 17.07 -28.78 4.61
C GLY A 569 18.54 -29.18 4.82
N GLN A 570 19.33 -29.36 3.75
CA GLN A 570 20.77 -29.63 3.78
C GLN A 570 21.55 -28.53 3.06
N VAL A 571 22.79 -28.32 3.45
CA VAL A 571 23.71 -27.48 2.68
C VAL A 571 24.27 -28.36 1.55
N VAL A 572 23.98 -27.96 0.32
CA VAL A 572 24.43 -28.68 -0.90
C VAL A 572 25.81 -28.20 -1.31
N SER A 573 26.00 -26.88 -1.31
CA SER A 573 27.25 -26.24 -1.69
C SER A 573 27.42 -24.93 -0.92
N MET A 574 28.65 -24.53 -0.62
CA MET A 574 28.93 -23.25 0.00
C MET A 574 30.34 -22.78 -0.39
N GLY A 575 30.52 -21.50 -0.59
CA GLY A 575 31.78 -20.89 -0.99
C GLY A 575 31.60 -19.59 -1.74
N THR A 576 32.63 -19.15 -2.42
CA THR A 576 32.56 -18.05 -3.38
C THR A 576 31.63 -18.39 -4.54
N PRO A 577 31.08 -17.42 -5.28
CA PRO A 577 30.28 -17.71 -6.47
C PRO A 577 30.95 -18.66 -7.45
N GLN A 578 32.29 -18.55 -7.64
CA GLN A 578 33.06 -19.39 -8.54
C GLN A 578 33.15 -20.84 -8.04
N GLU A 579 33.29 -21.05 -6.73
CA GLU A 579 33.32 -22.41 -6.13
C GLU A 579 31.96 -23.09 -6.28
N VAL A 580 30.86 -22.35 -6.02
CA VAL A 580 29.50 -22.89 -6.18
C VAL A 580 29.19 -23.18 -7.66
N MET A 581 29.62 -22.34 -8.59
CA MET A 581 29.50 -22.60 -10.05
C MET A 581 30.28 -23.86 -10.49
N ALA A 582 31.39 -24.17 -9.85
CA ALA A 582 32.19 -25.35 -10.17
C ALA A 582 31.60 -26.65 -9.58
N ASP A 583 30.76 -26.56 -8.57
CA ASP A 583 30.16 -27.72 -7.92
C ASP A 583 29.07 -28.37 -8.83
N GLU A 584 29.26 -29.67 -9.13
CA GLU A 584 28.32 -30.43 -9.98
C GLU A 584 27.01 -30.75 -9.25
N HIS A 585 27.00 -30.77 -7.92
CA HIS A 585 25.84 -31.11 -7.12
C HIS A 585 24.92 -29.89 -6.90
N SER A 586 25.41 -28.67 -7.06
CA SER A 586 24.64 -27.45 -6.90
C SER A 586 23.78 -27.18 -8.13
N LEU A 587 22.46 -27.17 -7.92
CA LEU A 587 21.50 -26.77 -8.95
C LEU A 587 21.64 -25.29 -9.27
N THR A 588 21.81 -24.45 -8.26
CA THR A 588 22.10 -23.02 -8.41
C THR A 588 23.39 -22.81 -9.20
N GLY A 589 24.47 -23.53 -8.85
CA GLY A 589 25.73 -23.49 -9.57
C GLY A 589 25.61 -23.93 -11.03
N ALA A 590 24.72 -24.87 -11.32
CA ALA A 590 24.45 -25.31 -12.70
C ALA A 590 23.80 -24.20 -13.54
N TYR A 591 22.90 -23.38 -12.97
CA TYR A 591 22.29 -22.23 -13.66
C TYR A 591 23.29 -21.07 -13.79
N LEU A 592 23.98 -20.69 -12.72
CA LEU A 592 24.97 -19.62 -12.74
C LEU A 592 26.11 -19.87 -13.73
N SER A 593 26.59 -21.11 -13.84
CA SER A 593 27.63 -21.49 -14.81
C SER A 593 27.11 -21.65 -16.25
N GLY A 594 25.78 -21.69 -16.42
CA GLY A 594 25.11 -21.92 -17.70
C GLY A 594 25.13 -23.36 -18.19
N ARG A 595 25.52 -24.33 -17.33
CA ARG A 595 25.33 -25.78 -17.58
C ARG A 595 23.86 -26.14 -17.75
N LYS A 596 22.99 -25.42 -17.00
CA LYS A 596 21.54 -25.45 -17.13
C LYS A 596 21.02 -24.03 -17.44
N PHE A 597 20.00 -23.89 -18.28
CA PHE A 597 19.41 -22.60 -18.63
C PHE A 597 17.98 -22.78 -19.16
N ILE A 598 17.19 -21.73 -19.12
CA ILE A 598 15.84 -21.72 -19.72
C ILE A 598 15.99 -21.43 -21.22
N PRO A 599 15.54 -22.34 -22.12
CA PRO A 599 15.74 -22.19 -23.55
C PRO A 599 14.91 -21.06 -24.14
N VAL A 600 15.44 -20.40 -25.18
CA VAL A 600 14.72 -19.40 -25.97
C VAL A 600 13.92 -20.09 -27.06
N PRO A 601 12.60 -19.86 -27.19
CA PRO A 601 11.83 -20.38 -28.32
C PRO A 601 12.43 -19.94 -29.66
N LEU A 602 12.82 -20.89 -30.50
CA LEU A 602 13.38 -20.57 -31.85
C LEU A 602 12.33 -20.07 -32.82
N GLN A 603 11.08 -20.47 -32.62
CA GLN A 603 9.93 -19.97 -33.37
C GLN A 603 8.93 -19.40 -32.36
N ARG A 604 8.58 -18.13 -32.53
CA ARG A 604 7.51 -17.48 -31.76
C ARG A 604 6.15 -17.86 -32.33
N ARG A 605 5.14 -17.93 -31.47
CA ARG A 605 3.75 -18.07 -31.94
C ARG A 605 3.37 -16.86 -32.76
N VAL A 606 2.64 -17.12 -33.85
CA VAL A 606 2.16 -16.05 -34.71
C VAL A 606 0.98 -15.36 -34.02
N THR A 607 1.04 -14.03 -33.92
CA THR A 607 -0.08 -13.25 -33.40
C THR A 607 -1.29 -13.41 -34.32
N SER A 608 -2.44 -13.76 -33.75
CA SER A 608 -3.71 -13.82 -34.48
C SER A 608 -4.20 -12.41 -34.83
N ASP A 609 -5.23 -12.30 -35.72
CA ASP A 609 -5.89 -11.02 -36.00
C ASP A 609 -6.74 -10.50 -34.81
N LYS A 610 -6.75 -11.22 -33.68
CA LYS A 610 -7.49 -10.87 -32.48
C LYS A 610 -6.61 -10.07 -31.50
N TRP A 611 -7.01 -8.85 -31.24
CA TRP A 611 -6.29 -7.92 -30.38
C TRP A 611 -7.22 -7.29 -29.37
N LEU A 612 -6.70 -7.02 -28.18
CA LEU A 612 -7.26 -6.02 -27.27
C LEU A 612 -6.58 -4.68 -27.54
N GLU A 613 -7.36 -3.62 -27.72
CA GLU A 613 -6.84 -2.27 -27.93
C GLU A 613 -7.35 -1.37 -26.81
N ILE A 614 -6.44 -0.92 -25.94
CA ILE A 614 -6.69 0.09 -24.91
C ILE A 614 -6.42 1.45 -25.53
N ARG A 615 -7.37 2.40 -25.44
CA ARG A 615 -7.23 3.73 -25.98
C ARG A 615 -7.34 4.81 -24.93
N GLY A 616 -6.46 5.78 -24.96
CA GLY A 616 -6.47 6.96 -24.12
C GLY A 616 -6.33 6.66 -22.63
N ALA A 617 -5.52 5.67 -22.26
CA ALA A 617 -5.25 5.32 -20.86
C ALA A 617 -4.54 6.47 -20.14
N LYS A 618 -5.17 7.04 -19.09
CA LYS A 618 -4.72 8.29 -18.45
C LYS A 618 -4.70 8.23 -16.92
N GLU A 619 -4.98 7.09 -16.34
CA GLU A 619 -4.96 6.92 -14.88
C GLU A 619 -3.55 7.08 -14.32
N ASN A 620 -3.42 7.70 -13.15
CA ASN A 620 -2.16 7.94 -12.43
C ASN A 620 -1.12 8.66 -13.30
N ASN A 621 0.01 7.99 -13.60
CA ASN A 621 1.11 8.55 -14.40
C ASN A 621 0.99 8.31 -15.90
N LEU A 622 -0.03 7.59 -16.37
CA LEU A 622 -0.21 7.30 -17.79
C LEU A 622 -0.56 8.56 -18.60
N LYS A 623 0.09 8.74 -19.76
CA LYS A 623 0.02 9.98 -20.56
C LYS A 623 -0.97 9.88 -21.74
N GLY A 624 -2.13 9.26 -21.52
CA GLY A 624 -3.14 9.11 -22.58
C GLY A 624 -2.71 8.11 -23.67
N ILE A 625 -2.04 7.04 -23.28
CA ILE A 625 -1.43 6.07 -24.20
C ILE A 625 -2.47 5.15 -24.87
N ASN A 626 -2.09 4.67 -26.07
CA ASN A 626 -2.82 3.63 -26.79
C ASN A 626 -1.94 2.37 -26.87
N VAL A 627 -2.53 1.23 -26.53
CA VAL A 627 -1.80 -0.06 -26.46
C VAL A 627 -2.61 -1.14 -27.13
N LYS A 628 -1.93 -1.99 -27.92
CA LYS A 628 -2.50 -3.20 -28.50
C LYS A 628 -1.83 -4.44 -27.89
N ILE A 629 -2.64 -5.39 -27.44
CA ILE A 629 -2.20 -6.65 -26.84
C ILE A 629 -2.78 -7.79 -27.67
N PRO A 630 -1.94 -8.67 -28.24
CA PRO A 630 -2.43 -9.81 -29.02
C PRO A 630 -3.06 -10.87 -28.12
N LEU A 631 -4.09 -11.55 -28.63
CA LEU A 631 -4.74 -12.67 -27.94
C LEU A 631 -4.26 -14.02 -28.47
N GLY A 632 -4.36 -15.07 -27.64
CA GLY A 632 -3.94 -16.44 -27.96
C GLY A 632 -2.42 -16.65 -27.98
N VAL A 633 -1.66 -15.76 -27.34
CA VAL A 633 -0.19 -15.82 -27.22
C VAL A 633 0.26 -15.50 -25.81
N PHE A 634 1.54 -15.74 -25.51
CA PHE A 634 2.19 -15.37 -24.27
C PHE A 634 2.75 -13.94 -24.39
N SER A 635 2.09 -12.98 -23.74
CA SER A 635 2.49 -11.57 -23.75
C SER A 635 3.09 -11.14 -22.41
N ALA A 636 4.16 -10.33 -22.44
CA ALA A 636 4.79 -9.74 -21.28
C ALA A 636 4.67 -8.22 -21.27
N VAL A 637 4.30 -7.64 -20.12
CA VAL A 637 4.34 -6.19 -19.88
C VAL A 637 5.54 -5.88 -19.02
N THR A 638 6.46 -5.10 -19.55
CA THR A 638 7.77 -4.86 -18.96
C THR A 638 8.01 -3.35 -18.73
N GLY A 639 9.15 -3.01 -18.16
CA GLY A 639 9.58 -1.63 -17.93
C GLY A 639 10.04 -1.39 -16.51
N VAL A 640 10.70 -0.26 -16.28
CA VAL A 640 11.26 0.12 -14.98
C VAL A 640 10.21 0.19 -13.87
N SER A 641 10.63 0.14 -12.61
CA SER A 641 9.73 0.28 -11.46
C SER A 641 9.01 1.63 -11.51
N GLY A 642 7.68 1.64 -11.24
CA GLY A 642 6.86 2.85 -11.31
C GLY A 642 6.55 3.38 -12.73
N SER A 643 6.86 2.66 -13.82
CA SER A 643 6.58 3.10 -15.20
C SER A 643 5.09 3.11 -15.57
N GLY A 644 4.21 2.50 -14.75
CA GLY A 644 2.77 2.47 -14.97
C GLY A 644 2.20 1.12 -15.39
N LYS A 645 2.97 0.04 -15.34
CA LYS A 645 2.54 -1.34 -15.71
C LYS A 645 1.27 -1.77 -15.01
N SER A 646 1.27 -1.78 -13.68
CA SER A 646 0.10 -2.20 -12.88
C SER A 646 -1.08 -1.24 -13.04
N THR A 647 -0.83 0.05 -13.29
CA THR A 647 -1.90 1.01 -13.61
C THR A 647 -2.58 0.65 -14.94
N LEU A 648 -1.80 0.33 -15.99
CA LEU A 648 -2.33 -0.04 -17.28
C LEU A 648 -3.09 -1.38 -17.24
N ILE A 649 -2.51 -2.38 -16.59
CA ILE A 649 -3.03 -3.74 -16.62
C ILE A 649 -4.05 -3.98 -15.50
N ASN A 650 -3.73 -3.68 -14.24
CA ASN A 650 -4.61 -4.03 -13.13
C ASN A 650 -5.73 -2.97 -12.96
N GLU A 651 -5.39 -1.66 -12.97
CA GLU A 651 -6.39 -0.61 -12.73
C GLU A 651 -7.29 -0.34 -13.95
N ILE A 652 -6.76 -0.40 -15.17
CA ILE A 652 -7.56 -0.12 -16.38
C ILE A 652 -8.04 -1.41 -17.03
N LEU A 653 -7.13 -2.25 -17.55
CA LEU A 653 -7.51 -3.41 -18.35
C LEU A 653 -8.32 -4.43 -17.54
N TYR A 654 -7.74 -4.94 -16.46
CA TYR A 654 -8.41 -5.96 -15.65
C TYR A 654 -9.73 -5.49 -15.08
N LYS A 655 -9.78 -4.29 -14.46
CA LYS A 655 -11.03 -3.78 -13.87
C LYS A 655 -12.12 -3.56 -14.93
N THR A 656 -11.77 -3.12 -16.16
CA THR A 656 -12.74 -3.00 -17.24
C THR A 656 -13.26 -4.37 -17.67
N LEU A 657 -12.35 -5.34 -17.92
CA LEU A 657 -12.73 -6.69 -18.30
C LEU A 657 -13.53 -7.40 -17.20
N ALA A 658 -13.13 -7.24 -15.95
CA ALA A 658 -13.85 -7.82 -14.81
C ALA A 658 -15.27 -7.25 -14.68
N ARG A 659 -15.46 -5.95 -14.90
CA ARG A 659 -16.78 -5.32 -14.92
C ARG A 659 -17.63 -5.84 -16.08
N ASP A 660 -17.08 -5.84 -17.30
CA ASP A 660 -17.86 -6.06 -18.51
C ASP A 660 -18.10 -7.57 -18.79
N LEU A 661 -17.10 -8.44 -18.53
CA LEU A 661 -17.19 -9.89 -18.75
C LEU A 661 -17.66 -10.64 -17.49
N ASN A 662 -17.03 -10.37 -16.35
CA ASN A 662 -17.29 -11.11 -15.10
C ASN A 662 -18.37 -10.45 -14.24
N LYS A 663 -18.94 -9.28 -14.64
CA LYS A 663 -19.94 -8.50 -13.89
C LYS A 663 -19.48 -8.12 -12.48
N ALA A 664 -18.17 -7.91 -12.31
CA ALA A 664 -17.59 -7.50 -11.04
C ALA A 664 -17.90 -6.03 -10.73
N LYS A 665 -18.05 -5.71 -9.44
CA LYS A 665 -18.28 -4.34 -8.96
C LYS A 665 -16.94 -3.62 -8.82
N THR A 666 -16.34 -3.26 -9.94
CA THR A 666 -15.05 -2.58 -9.98
C THR A 666 -15.16 -1.28 -10.78
N ARG A 667 -14.41 -0.27 -10.35
CA ARG A 667 -14.28 0.99 -11.09
C ARG A 667 -12.96 0.98 -11.85
N PRO A 668 -13.00 0.94 -13.18
CA PRO A 668 -11.80 1.07 -14.00
C PRO A 668 -11.16 2.45 -13.86
N GLY A 669 -9.83 2.51 -14.03
CA GLY A 669 -9.10 3.75 -14.13
C GLY A 669 -9.46 4.55 -15.39
N GLU A 670 -9.05 5.81 -15.46
CA GLU A 670 -9.40 6.74 -16.54
C GLU A 670 -8.83 6.29 -17.88
N HIS A 671 -9.72 6.03 -18.84
CA HIS A 671 -9.41 5.68 -20.22
C HIS A 671 -10.58 6.04 -21.14
N LYS A 672 -10.36 6.05 -22.46
CA LYS A 672 -11.44 6.33 -23.42
C LYS A 672 -12.30 5.10 -23.70
N GLU A 673 -11.69 4.04 -24.20
CA GLU A 673 -12.38 2.80 -24.58
C GLU A 673 -11.39 1.62 -24.62
N ILE A 674 -11.91 0.40 -24.47
CA ILE A 674 -11.20 -0.84 -24.77
C ILE A 674 -11.96 -1.59 -25.85
N ARG A 675 -11.28 -1.96 -26.94
CA ARG A 675 -11.84 -2.71 -28.07
C ARG A 675 -11.34 -4.14 -28.07
N GLY A 676 -12.09 -5.04 -28.69
CA GLY A 676 -11.74 -6.46 -28.81
C GLY A 676 -12.28 -7.33 -27.69
N LEU A 677 -13.16 -6.77 -26.82
CA LEU A 677 -13.82 -7.51 -25.74
C LEU A 677 -14.64 -8.70 -26.23
N GLU A 678 -15.19 -8.62 -27.43
CA GLU A 678 -15.97 -9.66 -28.10
C GLU A 678 -15.18 -10.95 -28.35
N ASN A 679 -13.86 -10.88 -28.31
CA ASN A 679 -12.98 -12.06 -28.46
C ASN A 679 -12.80 -12.86 -27.17
N LEU A 680 -13.27 -12.32 -26.02
CA LEU A 680 -13.09 -12.91 -24.71
C LEU A 680 -14.44 -13.24 -24.06
N GLU A 681 -14.45 -14.28 -23.26
CA GLU A 681 -15.60 -14.68 -22.41
C GLU A 681 -15.33 -14.41 -20.93
N LYS A 682 -14.04 -14.44 -20.52
CA LYS A 682 -13.66 -14.36 -19.11
C LYS A 682 -12.27 -13.73 -18.96
N VAL A 683 -12.07 -13.01 -17.87
CA VAL A 683 -10.74 -12.60 -17.39
C VAL A 683 -10.48 -13.18 -16.01
N ILE A 684 -9.25 -13.63 -15.79
CA ILE A 684 -8.79 -14.20 -14.51
C ILE A 684 -7.52 -13.47 -14.11
N GLU A 685 -7.55 -12.82 -12.96
CA GLU A 685 -6.36 -12.23 -12.33
C GLU A 685 -5.77 -13.21 -11.33
N ILE A 686 -4.47 -13.40 -11.40
CA ILE A 686 -3.68 -14.24 -10.51
C ILE A 686 -2.63 -13.34 -9.87
N ASP A 687 -3.00 -12.76 -8.74
CA ASP A 687 -2.18 -11.85 -7.94
C ASP A 687 -1.60 -12.56 -6.70
N GLN A 688 -0.72 -11.87 -5.98
CA GLN A 688 -0.07 -12.37 -4.77
C GLN A 688 -0.94 -12.25 -3.50
N SER A 689 -2.18 -11.82 -3.60
CA SER A 689 -3.07 -11.70 -2.45
C SER A 689 -3.37 -13.08 -1.83
N PRO A 690 -3.53 -13.17 -0.49
CA PRO A 690 -3.81 -14.43 0.19
C PRO A 690 -5.06 -15.13 -0.37
N ILE A 691 -5.03 -16.47 -0.44
CA ILE A 691 -6.19 -17.30 -0.86
C ILE A 691 -7.34 -17.30 0.16
N GLY A 692 -7.18 -16.61 1.27
CA GLY A 692 -8.20 -16.41 2.30
C GLY A 692 -7.64 -15.70 3.51
N ARG A 693 -8.54 -15.08 4.28
CA ARG A 693 -8.18 -14.24 5.45
C ARG A 693 -8.20 -15.01 6.78
N THR A 694 -8.63 -16.26 6.77
CA THR A 694 -8.80 -17.06 7.99
C THR A 694 -7.95 -18.33 7.94
N PRO A 695 -7.56 -18.90 9.10
CA PRO A 695 -6.84 -20.16 9.16
C PRO A 695 -7.59 -21.37 8.56
N ARG A 696 -8.88 -21.24 8.28
CA ARG A 696 -9.72 -22.26 7.63
C ARG A 696 -9.48 -22.37 6.13
N SER A 697 -9.05 -21.28 5.50
CA SER A 697 -8.67 -21.29 4.10
C SER A 697 -7.32 -21.99 3.96
N ASN A 698 -7.23 -22.93 3.03
CA ASN A 698 -6.02 -23.71 2.74
C ASN A 698 -6.04 -24.17 1.26
N PRO A 699 -4.94 -24.71 0.72
CA PRO A 699 -4.87 -25.14 -0.67
C PRO A 699 -5.97 -26.13 -1.07
N ALA A 700 -6.29 -27.09 -0.20
CA ALA A 700 -7.33 -28.08 -0.49
C ALA A 700 -8.74 -27.47 -0.58
N THR A 701 -9.06 -26.48 0.27
CA THR A 701 -10.38 -25.81 0.23
C THR A 701 -10.49 -24.85 -0.95
N TYR A 702 -9.42 -24.10 -1.25
CA TYR A 702 -9.42 -23.12 -2.34
C TYR A 702 -9.59 -23.76 -3.72
N THR A 703 -8.89 -24.88 -3.98
CA THR A 703 -8.98 -25.63 -5.24
C THR A 703 -10.25 -26.48 -5.35
N GLY A 704 -11.09 -26.52 -4.30
CA GLY A 704 -12.25 -27.40 -4.23
C GLY A 704 -11.90 -28.88 -4.15
N LEU A 705 -10.64 -29.21 -3.91
CA LEU A 705 -10.15 -30.59 -3.70
C LEU A 705 -10.74 -31.21 -2.44
N PHE A 706 -10.88 -30.39 -1.39
CA PHE A 706 -11.38 -30.85 -0.11
C PHE A 706 -12.83 -31.35 -0.17
N ASP A 707 -13.63 -30.84 -1.10
CA ASP A 707 -14.99 -31.31 -1.32
C ASP A 707 -15.02 -32.74 -1.86
N ASP A 708 -14.11 -33.07 -2.79
CA ASP A 708 -13.97 -34.39 -3.34
C ASP A 708 -13.42 -35.39 -2.30
N ILE A 709 -12.47 -34.95 -1.46
CA ILE A 709 -11.95 -35.74 -0.35
C ILE A 709 -13.05 -36.09 0.66
N ARG A 710 -13.89 -35.12 1.03
CA ARG A 710 -15.03 -35.33 1.95
C ARG A 710 -16.04 -36.32 1.40
N ASP A 711 -16.25 -36.31 0.08
CA ASP A 711 -17.11 -37.34 -0.57
C ASP A 711 -16.52 -38.73 -0.41
N VAL A 712 -15.21 -38.91 -0.57
CA VAL A 712 -14.54 -40.21 -0.35
C VAL A 712 -14.73 -40.70 1.08
N TYR A 713 -14.52 -39.85 2.09
CA TYR A 713 -14.73 -40.21 3.49
C TYR A 713 -16.19 -40.55 3.81
N ALA A 714 -17.15 -39.85 3.23
CA ALA A 714 -18.59 -40.15 3.40
C ALA A 714 -18.99 -41.51 2.78
N THR A 715 -18.24 -42.00 1.79
CA THR A 715 -18.52 -43.29 1.16
C THR A 715 -17.87 -44.50 1.86
N THR A 716 -17.00 -44.31 2.85
CA THR A 716 -16.38 -45.38 3.62
C THR A 716 -17.42 -46.22 4.36
N ASN A 717 -17.12 -47.51 4.58
CA ASN A 717 -18.04 -48.43 5.27
C ASN A 717 -18.37 -47.90 6.70
N GLU A 718 -17.38 -47.43 7.41
CA GLU A 718 -17.57 -46.87 8.76
C GLU A 718 -18.47 -45.64 8.77
N SER A 719 -18.35 -44.75 7.81
CA SER A 719 -19.24 -43.59 7.66
C SER A 719 -20.68 -44.01 7.39
N LYS A 720 -20.88 -45.01 6.53
CA LYS A 720 -22.22 -45.54 6.22
C LYS A 720 -22.87 -46.17 7.43
N VAL A 721 -22.12 -46.97 8.21
CA VAL A 721 -22.62 -47.58 9.45
C VAL A 721 -23.03 -46.52 10.48
N ARG A 722 -22.27 -45.45 10.62
CA ARG A 722 -22.53 -44.36 11.54
C ARG A 722 -23.51 -43.31 11.01
N GLY A 723 -23.99 -43.43 9.76
CA GLY A 723 -24.83 -42.44 9.10
C GLY A 723 -24.17 -41.08 8.84
N TYR A 724 -22.84 -41.02 8.71
CA TYR A 724 -22.10 -39.82 8.51
C TYR A 724 -22.17 -39.35 7.05
N LYS A 725 -22.67 -38.14 6.85
CA LYS A 725 -22.76 -37.48 5.55
C LYS A 725 -21.52 -36.60 5.31
N LYS A 726 -21.32 -36.07 4.09
CA LYS A 726 -20.24 -35.15 3.67
C LYS A 726 -20.02 -33.98 4.65
N GLY A 727 -21.10 -33.43 5.24
CA GLY A 727 -21.02 -32.35 6.21
C GLY A 727 -20.25 -32.69 7.49
N ARG A 728 -20.23 -33.98 7.91
CA ARG A 728 -19.50 -34.43 9.09
C ARG A 728 -18.00 -34.22 8.97
N PHE A 729 -17.47 -34.29 7.77
CA PHE A 729 -16.06 -34.12 7.44
C PHE A 729 -15.67 -32.69 7.09
N SER A 730 -16.57 -31.72 7.35
CA SER A 730 -16.28 -30.30 7.20
C SER A 730 -15.88 -29.69 8.55
N PHE A 731 -14.73 -29.02 8.62
CA PHE A 731 -14.33 -28.23 9.80
C PHE A 731 -15.06 -26.89 9.91
N ASN A 732 -15.85 -26.50 8.89
CA ASN A 732 -16.68 -25.27 8.90
C ASN A 732 -18.07 -25.48 9.48
N VAL A 733 -18.56 -26.74 9.51
CA VAL A 733 -19.94 -27.08 9.90
C VAL A 733 -19.96 -27.75 11.28
N LYS A 734 -20.94 -27.41 12.10
CA LYS A 734 -21.17 -28.10 13.39
C LYS A 734 -21.39 -29.59 13.19
N GLY A 735 -20.99 -30.39 14.18
CA GLY A 735 -21.20 -31.85 14.23
C GLY A 735 -19.94 -32.67 14.06
N GLY A 736 -19.01 -32.30 13.16
CA GLY A 736 -17.74 -33.02 12.98
C GLY A 736 -16.50 -32.25 13.42
N ARG A 737 -16.58 -30.94 13.52
CA ARG A 737 -15.46 -30.06 13.91
C ARG A 737 -15.25 -30.08 15.43
N CYS A 738 -14.06 -29.70 15.84
CA CYS A 738 -13.79 -29.34 17.23
C CYS A 738 -14.55 -28.05 17.60
N GLU A 739 -15.42 -28.11 18.60
CA GLU A 739 -16.23 -26.91 18.97
C GLU A 739 -15.45 -25.92 19.82
N ALA A 740 -14.34 -26.31 20.47
CA ALA A 740 -13.49 -25.37 21.22
C ALA A 740 -12.80 -24.35 20.31
N CYS A 741 -12.16 -24.80 19.22
CA CYS A 741 -11.56 -23.90 18.22
C CYS A 741 -12.49 -23.65 17.02
N ARG A 742 -13.70 -24.18 17.02
CA ARG A 742 -14.69 -24.08 15.95
C ARG A 742 -14.15 -24.48 14.57
N GLY A 743 -13.17 -25.39 14.55
CA GLY A 743 -12.55 -25.89 13.33
C GLY A 743 -11.30 -25.14 12.86
N ASP A 744 -10.85 -24.12 13.55
CA ASP A 744 -9.64 -23.38 13.20
C ASP A 744 -8.35 -24.17 13.46
N GLY A 745 -8.38 -25.11 14.44
CA GLY A 745 -7.20 -25.87 14.88
C GLY A 745 -6.31 -25.08 15.84
N ILE A 746 -6.41 -23.77 15.81
CA ILE A 746 -5.65 -22.82 16.62
C ILE A 746 -6.60 -21.88 17.36
N ILE A 747 -6.14 -21.28 18.44
CA ILE A 747 -6.84 -20.25 19.21
C ILE A 747 -6.04 -18.97 19.06
N LYS A 748 -6.71 -17.91 18.61
CA LYS A 748 -6.17 -16.57 18.53
C LYS A 748 -6.28 -15.92 19.93
N ILE A 749 -5.16 -15.47 20.46
CA ILE A 749 -5.09 -14.67 21.69
C ILE A 749 -4.83 -13.23 21.25
N GLU A 750 -5.83 -12.38 21.39
CA GLU A 750 -5.70 -10.96 21.04
C GLU A 750 -4.92 -10.22 22.12
N MET A 751 -3.84 -9.56 21.72
CA MET A 751 -2.97 -8.79 22.58
C MET A 751 -3.10 -7.31 22.22
N HIS A 752 -3.71 -6.50 23.07
CA HIS A 752 -4.05 -5.10 22.77
C HIS A 752 -2.90 -4.20 22.30
N PHE A 753 -1.65 -4.50 22.67
CA PHE A 753 -0.46 -3.69 22.32
C PHE A 753 0.64 -4.49 21.62
N LEU A 754 0.45 -5.80 21.42
CA LEU A 754 1.41 -6.71 20.80
C LEU A 754 0.72 -7.44 19.65
N PRO A 755 1.49 -8.04 18.72
CA PRO A 755 0.92 -8.91 17.70
C PRO A 755 0.12 -10.05 18.33
N ASP A 756 -0.99 -10.42 17.69
CA ASP A 756 -1.83 -11.52 18.11
C ASP A 756 -1.03 -12.83 18.15
N VAL A 757 -1.20 -13.63 19.20
CA VAL A 757 -0.54 -14.92 19.35
C VAL A 757 -1.50 -16.03 18.95
N TYR A 758 -1.03 -16.97 18.13
CA TYR A 758 -1.78 -18.13 17.69
C TYR A 758 -1.22 -19.39 18.35
N VAL A 759 -2.02 -20.05 19.20
CA VAL A 759 -1.63 -21.30 19.87
C VAL A 759 -2.45 -22.47 19.38
N PRO A 760 -1.88 -23.68 19.26
CA PRO A 760 -2.63 -24.88 18.93
C PRO A 760 -3.76 -25.11 19.93
N CYS A 761 -4.94 -25.48 19.44
CA CYS A 761 -6.08 -25.80 20.31
C CYS A 761 -5.75 -27.01 21.21
N GLU A 762 -5.82 -26.84 22.53
CA GLU A 762 -5.49 -27.88 23.51
C GLU A 762 -6.34 -29.14 23.37
N ILE A 763 -7.63 -28.99 22.97
CA ILE A 763 -8.57 -30.12 22.85
C ILE A 763 -8.29 -30.95 21.61
N CYS A 764 -8.19 -30.33 20.42
CA CYS A 764 -7.97 -31.09 19.20
C CYS A 764 -6.49 -31.17 18.79
N LYS A 765 -5.59 -30.50 19.51
CA LYS A 765 -4.14 -30.46 19.23
C LYS A 765 -3.84 -30.13 17.77
N GLY A 766 -4.51 -29.14 17.23
CA GLY A 766 -4.36 -28.72 15.82
C GLY A 766 -5.19 -29.48 14.81
N LYS A 767 -5.80 -30.62 15.15
CA LYS A 767 -6.46 -31.55 14.20
C LYS A 767 -7.81 -31.05 13.66
N ARG A 768 -8.37 -29.96 14.17
CA ARG A 768 -9.61 -29.29 13.69
C ARG A 768 -10.92 -30.04 13.90
N TYR A 769 -10.91 -31.37 14.15
CA TYR A 769 -12.08 -32.23 14.26
C TYR A 769 -12.29 -32.78 15.68
N ASN A 770 -13.47 -33.26 15.94
CA ASN A 770 -13.78 -34.03 17.14
C ASN A 770 -13.27 -35.49 17.00
N ARG A 771 -13.22 -36.18 18.12
CA ARG A 771 -12.63 -37.53 18.24
C ARG A 771 -13.34 -38.55 17.35
N GLU A 772 -14.67 -38.52 17.32
CA GLU A 772 -15.51 -39.48 16.56
C GLU A 772 -15.30 -39.32 15.05
N THR A 773 -15.10 -38.12 14.55
CA THR A 773 -14.81 -37.89 13.11
C THR A 773 -13.42 -38.42 12.74
N LEU A 774 -12.45 -38.31 13.65
CA LEU A 774 -11.08 -38.78 13.42
C LEU A 774 -10.94 -40.31 13.46
N GLU A 775 -11.92 -41.02 14.03
CA GLU A 775 -11.95 -42.50 14.01
C GLU A 775 -12.18 -43.06 12.60
N VAL A 776 -12.93 -42.33 11.75
CA VAL A 776 -13.17 -42.72 10.37
C VAL A 776 -11.88 -42.60 9.54
N LYS A 777 -11.47 -43.74 8.95
CA LYS A 777 -10.22 -43.81 8.18
C LYS A 777 -10.47 -44.28 6.74
N TYR A 778 -9.69 -43.68 5.83
CA TYR A 778 -9.57 -44.14 4.44
C TYR A 778 -8.12 -44.57 4.20
N LYS A 779 -7.86 -45.80 3.77
CA LYS A 779 -6.51 -46.39 3.66
C LYS A 779 -5.65 -46.13 4.93
N GLY A 780 -6.24 -46.26 6.12
CA GLY A 780 -5.54 -46.08 7.38
C GLY A 780 -5.33 -44.64 7.85
N LYS A 781 -5.69 -43.63 7.07
CA LYS A 781 -5.52 -42.21 7.39
C LYS A 781 -6.86 -41.55 7.76
N SER A 782 -6.89 -40.76 8.81
CA SER A 782 -8.02 -39.88 9.16
C SER A 782 -8.05 -38.65 8.25
N ILE A 783 -9.17 -37.92 8.24
CA ILE A 783 -9.25 -36.70 7.46
C ILE A 783 -8.27 -35.60 7.92
N ALA A 784 -7.90 -35.58 9.20
CA ALA A 784 -6.87 -34.67 9.70
C ALA A 784 -5.46 -35.06 9.24
N ASP A 785 -5.16 -36.38 9.20
CA ASP A 785 -3.87 -36.86 8.69
C ASP A 785 -3.68 -36.51 7.21
N LEU A 786 -4.78 -36.45 6.43
CA LEU A 786 -4.73 -35.98 5.04
C LEU A 786 -4.43 -34.50 4.92
N LEU A 787 -4.95 -33.67 5.82
CA LEU A 787 -4.65 -32.24 5.80
C LEU A 787 -3.17 -31.95 6.15
N GLU A 788 -2.54 -32.84 6.93
CA GLU A 788 -1.11 -32.78 7.25
C GLU A 788 -0.21 -33.40 6.18
N MET A 789 -0.79 -34.14 5.23
CA MET A 789 -0.06 -34.78 4.15
C MET A 789 0.42 -33.75 3.13
N THR A 790 1.63 -33.93 2.57
CA THR A 790 2.13 -33.11 1.47
C THR A 790 1.32 -33.36 0.19
N ILE A 791 1.34 -32.38 -0.73
CA ILE A 791 0.69 -32.55 -2.04
C ILE A 791 1.31 -33.73 -2.81
N GLU A 792 2.62 -33.92 -2.72
CA GLU A 792 3.35 -35.01 -3.34
C GLU A 792 2.86 -36.38 -2.81
N ASP A 793 2.84 -36.57 -1.49
CA ASP A 793 2.33 -37.79 -0.86
C ASP A 793 0.85 -38.02 -1.19
N ALA A 794 0.06 -36.94 -1.23
CA ALA A 794 -1.36 -37.04 -1.57
C ALA A 794 -1.60 -37.43 -3.03
N CYS A 795 -0.74 -37.03 -3.97
CA CYS A 795 -0.78 -37.47 -5.37
C CYS A 795 -0.66 -38.99 -5.46
N GLU A 796 0.31 -39.62 -4.80
CA GLU A 796 0.48 -41.07 -4.78
C GLU A 796 -0.67 -41.76 -4.01
N PHE A 797 -1.10 -41.20 -2.87
CA PHE A 797 -2.19 -41.74 -2.06
C PHE A 797 -3.52 -41.85 -2.82
N PHE A 798 -3.85 -40.83 -3.62
CA PHE A 798 -5.08 -40.74 -4.40
C PHE A 798 -4.94 -41.09 -5.88
N LYS A 799 -3.85 -41.70 -6.30
CA LYS A 799 -3.54 -42.11 -7.69
C LYS A 799 -4.71 -42.80 -8.40
N ASN A 800 -5.45 -43.66 -7.68
CA ASN A 800 -6.57 -44.41 -8.19
C ASN A 800 -7.92 -43.66 -8.19
N ILE A 801 -7.93 -42.39 -7.82
CA ILE A 801 -9.15 -41.56 -7.86
C ILE A 801 -8.91 -40.37 -8.82
N PRO A 802 -9.25 -40.53 -10.12
CA PRO A 802 -8.85 -39.57 -11.18
C PRO A 802 -9.28 -38.12 -10.91
N ARG A 803 -10.44 -37.90 -10.29
CA ARG A 803 -10.97 -36.57 -9.99
C ARG A 803 -10.11 -35.84 -8.95
N ILE A 804 -9.65 -36.54 -7.92
CA ILE A 804 -8.76 -35.98 -6.88
C ILE A 804 -7.34 -35.88 -7.43
N HIS A 805 -6.84 -36.94 -8.06
CA HIS A 805 -5.48 -37.01 -8.58
C HIS A 805 -5.19 -35.87 -9.58
N ARG A 806 -6.11 -35.56 -10.49
CA ARG A 806 -5.93 -34.47 -11.46
C ARG A 806 -5.72 -33.11 -10.77
N LYS A 807 -6.49 -32.79 -9.73
CA LYS A 807 -6.33 -31.55 -8.99
C LYS A 807 -5.02 -31.52 -8.21
N LEU A 808 -4.61 -32.62 -7.62
CA LEU A 808 -3.33 -32.73 -6.93
C LEU A 808 -2.17 -32.59 -7.90
N GLN A 809 -2.27 -33.22 -9.09
CA GLN A 809 -1.25 -33.10 -10.13
C GLN A 809 -1.05 -31.67 -10.61
N THR A 810 -2.13 -30.86 -10.77
CA THR A 810 -1.96 -29.45 -11.12
C THR A 810 -1.23 -28.65 -10.04
N LEU A 811 -1.47 -28.95 -8.75
CA LEU A 811 -0.73 -28.34 -7.64
C LEU A 811 0.75 -28.80 -7.63
N PHE A 812 1.01 -30.04 -7.95
CA PHE A 812 2.37 -30.58 -8.08
C PHE A 812 3.12 -29.96 -9.26
N ASP A 813 2.47 -29.84 -10.43
CA ASP A 813 3.05 -29.31 -11.67
C ASP A 813 3.48 -27.81 -11.51
N VAL A 814 2.79 -27.04 -10.68
CA VAL A 814 3.19 -25.65 -10.36
C VAL A 814 4.27 -25.55 -9.27
N GLY A 815 4.90 -26.68 -8.89
CA GLY A 815 6.00 -26.69 -7.92
C GLY A 815 5.58 -26.61 -6.45
N LEU A 816 4.35 -26.99 -6.09
CA LEU A 816 3.85 -26.96 -4.70
C LEU A 816 3.86 -28.34 -4.02
N GLY A 817 4.60 -29.34 -4.55
CA GLY A 817 4.64 -30.70 -4.03
C GLY A 817 4.94 -30.80 -2.54
N TYR A 818 5.82 -29.96 -2.03
CA TYR A 818 6.28 -29.91 -0.64
C TYR A 818 5.23 -29.38 0.35
N MET A 819 4.21 -28.67 -0.13
CA MET A 819 3.22 -27.99 0.70
C MET A 819 2.22 -28.96 1.28
N LYS A 820 1.79 -28.74 2.53
CA LYS A 820 0.71 -29.53 3.15
C LYS A 820 -0.66 -29.11 2.61
N LEU A 821 -1.57 -30.07 2.41
CA LEU A 821 -2.93 -29.82 1.92
C LEU A 821 -3.72 -28.85 2.82
N GLY A 822 -3.55 -28.96 4.14
CA GLY A 822 -4.24 -28.17 5.15
C GLY A 822 -3.48 -26.94 5.64
N GLN A 823 -2.37 -26.56 4.98
CA GLN A 823 -1.57 -25.39 5.37
C GLN A 823 -2.43 -24.14 5.37
N PRO A 824 -2.50 -23.38 6.48
CA PRO A 824 -3.34 -22.19 6.57
C PRO A 824 -2.94 -21.13 5.52
N ALA A 825 -3.92 -20.47 4.90
CA ALA A 825 -3.68 -19.39 3.94
C ALA A 825 -2.82 -18.25 4.49
N THR A 826 -2.89 -18.02 5.79
CA THR A 826 -2.13 -16.97 6.50
C THR A 826 -0.64 -17.27 6.64
N THR A 827 -0.21 -18.51 6.41
CA THR A 827 1.20 -18.92 6.46
C THR A 827 1.86 -19.03 5.09
N LEU A 828 1.07 -18.86 4.02
CA LEU A 828 1.58 -18.93 2.65
C LEU A 828 2.33 -17.64 2.28
N SER A 829 3.41 -17.77 1.54
CA SER A 829 4.04 -16.66 0.85
C SER A 829 3.15 -16.15 -0.30
N GLY A 830 3.39 -14.92 -0.77
CA GLY A 830 2.66 -14.35 -1.91
C GLY A 830 2.75 -15.22 -3.16
N GLY A 831 3.93 -15.72 -3.50
CA GLY A 831 4.16 -16.61 -4.64
C GLY A 831 3.50 -17.98 -4.48
N GLU A 832 3.48 -18.56 -3.27
CA GLU A 832 2.74 -19.80 -3.00
C GLU A 832 1.23 -19.61 -3.18
N ALA A 833 0.67 -18.53 -2.65
CA ALA A 833 -0.75 -18.20 -2.81
C ALA A 833 -1.12 -18.03 -4.30
N GLN A 834 -0.28 -17.36 -5.07
CA GLN A 834 -0.44 -17.15 -6.50
C GLN A 834 -0.42 -18.49 -7.28
N ARG A 835 0.53 -19.37 -6.97
CA ARG A 835 0.61 -20.71 -7.60
C ARG A 835 -0.60 -21.59 -7.25
N VAL A 836 -1.13 -21.51 -6.01
CA VAL A 836 -2.40 -22.19 -5.65
C VAL A 836 -3.57 -21.67 -6.49
N LYS A 837 -3.66 -20.34 -6.72
CA LYS A 837 -4.68 -19.74 -7.60
C LYS A 837 -4.52 -20.24 -9.04
N LEU A 838 -3.31 -20.26 -9.57
CA LEU A 838 -3.02 -20.77 -10.91
C LEU A 838 -3.44 -22.24 -11.03
N ALA A 839 -3.05 -23.10 -10.09
CA ALA A 839 -3.44 -24.50 -10.07
C ALA A 839 -4.96 -24.71 -10.05
N ALA A 840 -5.71 -23.84 -9.33
CA ALA A 840 -7.15 -23.90 -9.29
C ALA A 840 -7.83 -23.61 -10.64
N GLU A 841 -7.20 -22.85 -11.50
CA GLU A 841 -7.73 -22.57 -12.86
C GLU A 841 -7.28 -23.61 -13.89
N LEU A 842 -6.09 -24.18 -13.77
CA LEU A 842 -5.51 -25.14 -14.70
C LEU A 842 -6.31 -26.43 -14.86
N TYR A 843 -6.99 -26.91 -13.82
CA TYR A 843 -7.79 -28.13 -13.94
C TYR A 843 -9.13 -27.93 -14.66
N ARG A 844 -9.54 -26.66 -14.87
CA ARG A 844 -10.78 -26.32 -15.59
C ARG A 844 -10.61 -26.56 -17.09
N ARG A 845 -11.71 -26.80 -17.79
CA ARG A 845 -11.69 -26.98 -19.23
C ARG A 845 -11.40 -25.63 -19.90
N SER A 846 -10.41 -25.60 -20.78
CA SER A 846 -10.10 -24.47 -21.62
C SER A 846 -11.23 -24.17 -22.60
N THR A 847 -11.55 -22.88 -22.81
CA THR A 847 -12.52 -22.39 -23.80
C THR A 847 -11.82 -21.71 -24.99
N GLY A 848 -10.52 -21.41 -24.89
CA GLY A 848 -9.77 -20.64 -25.86
C GLY A 848 -10.15 -19.16 -25.92
N LYS A 849 -10.90 -18.66 -24.93
CA LYS A 849 -11.38 -17.28 -24.85
C LYS A 849 -11.19 -16.66 -23.45
N THR A 850 -10.27 -17.20 -22.67
CA THR A 850 -9.93 -16.64 -21.35
C THR A 850 -8.63 -15.85 -21.46
N LEU A 851 -8.61 -14.67 -20.82
CA LEU A 851 -7.39 -13.93 -20.57
C LEU A 851 -6.92 -14.16 -19.14
N TYR A 852 -5.75 -14.73 -18.99
CA TYR A 852 -5.06 -14.86 -17.69
C TYR A 852 -4.11 -13.68 -17.53
N ILE A 853 -4.27 -12.93 -16.46
CA ILE A 853 -3.38 -11.81 -16.07
C ILE A 853 -2.62 -12.24 -14.82
N LEU A 854 -1.29 -12.29 -14.90
CA LEU A 854 -0.43 -12.65 -13.78
C LEU A 854 0.46 -11.44 -13.43
N ASP A 855 0.51 -11.09 -12.16
CA ASP A 855 1.34 -10.00 -11.65
C ASP A 855 2.57 -10.57 -10.94
N GLU A 856 3.74 -10.39 -11.53
CA GLU A 856 5.06 -10.86 -11.06
C GLU A 856 5.05 -12.34 -10.58
N PRO A 857 4.68 -13.31 -11.45
CA PRO A 857 4.52 -14.69 -11.03
C PRO A 857 5.82 -15.41 -10.64
N THR A 858 6.98 -14.83 -10.88
CA THR A 858 8.30 -15.40 -10.53
C THR A 858 8.79 -14.99 -9.15
N THR A 859 8.04 -14.20 -8.42
CA THR A 859 8.38 -13.73 -7.07
C THR A 859 8.70 -14.91 -6.14
N GLY A 860 9.90 -14.90 -5.53
CA GLY A 860 10.35 -15.93 -4.58
C GLY A 860 10.65 -17.28 -5.21
N LEU A 861 10.86 -17.36 -6.52
CA LEU A 861 11.15 -18.59 -7.23
C LEU A 861 12.62 -18.70 -7.60
N HIS A 862 13.19 -19.88 -7.36
CA HIS A 862 14.45 -20.29 -7.96
C HIS A 862 14.29 -20.49 -9.48
N VAL A 863 15.37 -20.34 -10.26
CA VAL A 863 15.32 -20.45 -11.74
C VAL A 863 14.72 -21.80 -12.21
N ASP A 864 14.95 -22.91 -11.50
CA ASP A 864 14.35 -24.21 -11.79
C ASP A 864 12.81 -24.21 -11.58
N ASP A 865 12.33 -23.50 -10.56
CA ASP A 865 10.89 -23.34 -10.33
C ASP A 865 10.25 -22.45 -11.40
N ILE A 866 11.00 -21.45 -11.93
CA ILE A 866 10.57 -20.59 -13.05
C ILE A 866 10.44 -21.42 -14.32
N ASP A 867 11.40 -22.30 -14.62
CA ASP A 867 11.35 -23.19 -15.77
C ASP A 867 10.08 -24.06 -15.75
N ARG A 868 9.76 -24.66 -14.59
CA ARG A 868 8.52 -25.44 -14.41
C ARG A 868 7.27 -24.59 -14.59
N LEU A 869 7.25 -23.37 -14.05
CA LEU A 869 6.13 -22.44 -14.20
C LEU A 869 5.92 -22.06 -15.68
N LEU A 870 7.00 -21.80 -16.42
CA LEU A 870 6.93 -21.49 -17.86
C LEU A 870 6.34 -22.64 -18.67
N VAL A 871 6.70 -23.90 -18.38
CA VAL A 871 6.07 -25.07 -19.03
C VAL A 871 4.54 -25.04 -18.84
N VAL A 872 4.07 -24.69 -17.65
CA VAL A 872 2.65 -24.61 -17.34
C VAL A 872 1.98 -23.44 -18.08
N LEU A 873 2.60 -22.25 -18.09
CA LEU A 873 2.06 -21.07 -18.80
C LEU A 873 1.99 -21.30 -20.32
N HIS A 874 3.04 -21.88 -20.91
CA HIS A 874 3.04 -22.22 -22.34
C HIS A 874 1.97 -23.26 -22.69
N ARG A 875 1.72 -24.26 -21.80
CA ARG A 875 0.62 -25.21 -21.98
C ARG A 875 -0.75 -24.55 -22.03
N LEU A 876 -0.98 -23.49 -21.22
CA LEU A 876 -2.22 -22.69 -21.29
C LEU A 876 -2.36 -22.02 -22.66
N VAL A 877 -1.30 -21.40 -23.15
CA VAL A 877 -1.31 -20.73 -24.46
C VAL A 877 -1.52 -21.74 -25.59
N ASP A 878 -0.87 -22.90 -25.53
CA ASP A 878 -1.02 -23.99 -26.51
C ASP A 878 -2.45 -24.55 -26.53
N SER A 879 -3.19 -24.42 -25.43
CA SER A 879 -4.63 -24.77 -25.40
C SER A 879 -5.54 -23.67 -25.95
N GLY A 880 -4.98 -22.58 -26.49
CA GLY A 880 -5.68 -21.47 -27.15
C GLY A 880 -6.03 -20.29 -26.22
N GLU A 881 -5.66 -20.34 -24.93
CA GLU A 881 -5.90 -19.24 -23.99
C GLU A 881 -4.89 -18.11 -24.19
N SER A 882 -5.20 -16.92 -23.68
CA SER A 882 -4.31 -15.76 -23.70
C SER A 882 -3.65 -15.60 -22.32
N VAL A 883 -2.34 -15.45 -22.29
CA VAL A 883 -1.59 -15.21 -21.05
C VAL A 883 -0.87 -13.88 -21.14
N LEU A 884 -1.12 -12.99 -20.17
CA LEU A 884 -0.49 -11.68 -20.03
C LEU A 884 0.21 -11.63 -18.67
N VAL A 885 1.52 -11.46 -18.66
CA VAL A 885 2.31 -11.35 -17.42
C VAL A 885 2.88 -9.94 -17.28
N ILE A 886 2.84 -9.40 -16.07
CA ILE A 886 3.65 -8.23 -15.68
C ILE A 886 4.93 -8.82 -15.11
N GLU A 887 6.09 -8.54 -15.69
CA GLU A 887 7.32 -9.19 -15.30
C GLU A 887 8.57 -8.31 -15.42
N HIS A 888 9.56 -8.63 -14.56
CA HIS A 888 10.90 -8.08 -14.55
C HIS A 888 11.98 -9.13 -14.81
N ASN A 889 11.65 -10.41 -14.58
CA ASN A 889 12.58 -11.51 -14.78
C ASN A 889 12.86 -11.74 -16.27
N LEU A 890 14.13 -11.59 -16.67
CA LEU A 890 14.54 -11.67 -18.08
C LEU A 890 14.41 -13.07 -18.67
N ASP A 891 14.48 -14.11 -17.84
CA ASP A 891 14.27 -15.49 -18.29
C ASP A 891 12.83 -15.74 -18.72
N VAL A 892 11.86 -15.12 -18.07
CA VAL A 892 10.46 -15.15 -18.51
C VAL A 892 10.25 -14.29 -19.75
N ILE A 893 10.77 -13.04 -19.71
CA ILE A 893 10.56 -12.08 -20.79
C ILE A 893 11.14 -12.57 -22.13
N LYS A 894 12.32 -13.23 -22.09
CA LYS A 894 12.93 -13.80 -23.32
C LYS A 894 12.11 -14.92 -23.96
N THR A 895 11.21 -15.59 -23.19
CA THR A 895 10.33 -16.64 -23.70
C THR A 895 8.98 -16.12 -24.25
N ALA A 896 8.63 -14.86 -23.99
CA ALA A 896 7.37 -14.26 -24.43
C ALA A 896 7.26 -14.16 -25.95
N ASP A 897 6.06 -14.30 -26.51
CA ASP A 897 5.78 -14.11 -27.93
C ASP A 897 5.66 -12.62 -28.27
N TYR A 898 5.19 -11.79 -27.32
CA TYR A 898 5.00 -10.37 -27.50
C TYR A 898 5.30 -9.59 -26.22
N ILE A 899 5.93 -8.43 -26.35
CA ILE A 899 6.30 -7.56 -25.23
C ILE A 899 5.65 -6.19 -25.42
N VAL A 900 5.18 -5.61 -24.32
CA VAL A 900 4.78 -4.21 -24.20
C VAL A 900 5.68 -3.57 -23.13
N ASP A 901 6.61 -2.73 -23.54
CA ASP A 901 7.59 -2.10 -22.64
C ASP A 901 7.17 -0.66 -22.33
N LEU A 902 6.99 -0.36 -21.02
CA LEU A 902 6.60 0.96 -20.51
C LEU A 902 7.80 1.69 -19.90
N GLY A 903 7.83 3.00 -20.10
CA GLY A 903 8.89 3.83 -19.55
C GLY A 903 8.80 5.29 -20.03
N PRO A 904 9.95 5.91 -20.29
CA PRO A 904 11.33 5.40 -20.08
C PRO A 904 11.73 5.32 -18.60
N GLU A 905 11.13 6.17 -17.72
CA GLU A 905 11.43 6.28 -16.31
C GLU A 905 10.21 5.88 -15.44
N GLY A 906 10.39 5.94 -14.10
CA GLY A 906 9.30 5.80 -13.14
C GLY A 906 8.55 7.12 -12.88
N GLY A 907 7.34 7.03 -12.30
CA GLY A 907 6.53 8.18 -11.89
C GLY A 907 6.18 9.12 -13.05
N ASN A 908 6.36 10.42 -12.85
CA ASN A 908 6.04 11.44 -13.87
C ASN A 908 6.91 11.37 -15.14
N GLY A 909 8.10 10.77 -15.04
CA GLY A 909 8.98 10.50 -16.18
C GLY A 909 8.58 9.30 -17.02
N GLY A 910 7.68 8.46 -16.50
CA GLY A 910 7.13 7.28 -17.17
C GLY A 910 5.79 7.49 -17.84
N GLY A 911 5.01 6.43 -17.91
CA GLY A 911 3.63 6.45 -18.40
C GLY A 911 3.48 6.51 -19.91
N THR A 912 4.52 6.15 -20.65
CA THR A 912 4.50 6.03 -22.13
C THR A 912 4.92 4.63 -22.57
N ILE A 913 4.57 4.27 -23.79
CA ILE A 913 5.06 3.04 -24.43
C ILE A 913 6.42 3.35 -25.06
N VAL A 914 7.43 2.57 -24.69
CA VAL A 914 8.81 2.69 -25.21
C VAL A 914 9.00 1.76 -26.41
N ALA A 915 8.55 0.51 -26.27
CA ALA A 915 8.67 -0.49 -27.32
C ALA A 915 7.51 -1.49 -27.27
N THR A 916 7.16 -2.05 -28.41
CA THR A 916 6.23 -3.19 -28.55
C THR A 916 6.72 -4.12 -29.63
N GLY A 917 6.48 -5.41 -29.47
CA GLY A 917 6.86 -6.42 -30.46
C GLY A 917 7.42 -7.68 -29.86
N THR A 918 8.07 -8.53 -30.68
CA THR A 918 8.78 -9.70 -30.16
C THR A 918 10.04 -9.30 -29.37
N PRO A 919 10.57 -10.17 -28.50
CA PRO A 919 11.83 -9.92 -27.81
C PRO A 919 12.95 -9.45 -28.74
N GLU A 920 13.08 -10.05 -29.93
CA GLU A 920 14.08 -9.73 -30.94
C GLU A 920 13.87 -8.32 -31.57
N GLN A 921 12.66 -7.79 -31.52
CA GLN A 921 12.35 -6.41 -31.95
C GLN A 921 12.63 -5.41 -30.84
N VAL A 922 12.26 -5.73 -29.60
CA VAL A 922 12.44 -4.84 -28.44
C VAL A 922 13.93 -4.59 -28.14
N VAL A 923 14.80 -5.59 -28.28
CA VAL A 923 16.26 -5.43 -28.07
C VAL A 923 16.92 -4.47 -29.06
N LYS A 924 16.25 -4.11 -30.18
CA LYS A 924 16.75 -3.14 -31.15
C LYS A 924 16.39 -1.70 -30.81
N VAL A 925 15.52 -1.50 -29.82
CA VAL A 925 15.07 -0.17 -29.40
C VAL A 925 16.00 0.36 -28.30
N GLU A 926 16.86 1.30 -28.61
CA GLU A 926 17.86 1.85 -27.68
C GLU A 926 17.24 2.49 -26.43
N ALA A 927 16.05 3.05 -26.54
CA ALA A 927 15.33 3.66 -25.42
C ALA A 927 14.78 2.64 -24.40
N SER A 928 14.71 1.33 -24.78
CA SER A 928 14.22 0.28 -23.93
C SER A 928 15.31 -0.23 -22.97
N TYR A 929 15.15 0.03 -21.68
CA TYR A 929 16.03 -0.58 -20.67
C TYR A 929 15.87 -2.10 -20.66
N THR A 930 14.64 -2.60 -20.72
CA THR A 930 14.38 -4.04 -20.82
C THR A 930 15.09 -4.66 -22.02
N GLY A 931 15.01 -4.00 -23.18
CA GLY A 931 15.72 -4.45 -24.40
C GLY A 931 17.23 -4.49 -24.23
N ARG A 932 17.81 -3.48 -23.58
CA ARG A 932 19.26 -3.37 -23.32
C ARG A 932 19.77 -4.50 -22.45
N TYR A 933 19.12 -4.78 -21.31
CA TYR A 933 19.53 -5.86 -20.40
C TYR A 933 19.22 -7.25 -20.96
N MET A 934 18.14 -7.41 -21.72
CA MET A 934 17.77 -8.70 -22.34
C MET A 934 18.68 -9.10 -23.48
N LYS A 935 19.26 -8.16 -24.23
CA LYS A 935 20.06 -8.43 -25.43
C LYS A 935 21.15 -9.49 -25.23
N PRO A 936 22.10 -9.34 -24.28
CA PRO A 936 23.17 -10.32 -24.09
C PRO A 936 22.65 -11.70 -23.70
N ILE A 937 21.59 -11.75 -22.88
CA ILE A 937 20.98 -13.01 -22.42
C ILE A 937 20.30 -13.71 -23.58
N LEU A 938 19.52 -12.98 -24.39
CA LEU A 938 18.81 -13.53 -25.55
C LEU A 938 19.79 -14.10 -26.59
N GLU A 939 20.89 -13.40 -26.88
CA GLU A 939 21.94 -13.84 -27.84
C GLU A 939 22.66 -15.06 -27.31
N ARG A 940 23.09 -15.06 -26.06
CA ARG A 940 23.78 -16.16 -25.39
C ARG A 940 22.92 -17.44 -25.39
N ASP A 941 21.70 -17.33 -24.90
CA ASP A 941 20.86 -18.49 -24.67
C ASP A 941 20.22 -19.03 -25.96
N ARG A 942 20.04 -18.18 -26.97
CA ARG A 942 19.67 -18.62 -28.32
C ARG A 942 20.75 -19.49 -28.96
N GLN A 943 22.02 -19.10 -28.84
CA GLN A 943 23.14 -19.92 -29.35
C GLN A 943 23.20 -21.27 -28.61
N ARG A 944 23.01 -21.28 -27.28
CA ARG A 944 22.96 -22.52 -26.49
C ARG A 944 21.79 -23.42 -26.90
N THR A 945 20.61 -22.87 -27.16
CA THR A 945 19.42 -23.61 -27.60
C THR A 945 19.66 -24.27 -28.96
N ILE A 946 20.26 -23.53 -29.90
CA ILE A 946 20.63 -24.09 -31.22
C ILE A 946 21.62 -25.23 -31.08
N GLY A 947 22.65 -25.04 -30.21
CA GLY A 947 23.65 -26.09 -29.92
C GLY A 947 23.02 -27.34 -29.33
N GLN A 948 22.08 -27.23 -28.41
CA GLN A 948 21.36 -28.40 -27.83
C GLN A 948 20.51 -29.12 -28.88
N GLN A 949 19.84 -28.41 -29.78
CA GLN A 949 19.07 -29.05 -30.86
C GLN A 949 19.98 -29.86 -31.82
N HIS A 950 21.08 -29.27 -32.27
CA HIS A 950 22.04 -29.98 -33.12
C HIS A 950 22.63 -31.19 -32.43
N ALA A 951 22.94 -31.12 -31.13
CA ALA A 951 23.41 -32.26 -30.37
C ALA A 951 22.33 -33.38 -30.27
N ALA A 952 21.07 -33.00 -30.03
CA ALA A 952 19.96 -33.96 -29.96
C ALA A 952 19.69 -34.62 -31.31
N GLU A 953 19.74 -33.85 -32.43
CA GLU A 953 19.59 -34.37 -33.80
C GLU A 953 20.75 -35.34 -34.17
N SER A 954 21.99 -35.01 -33.77
CA SER A 954 23.15 -35.86 -34.00
C SER A 954 23.06 -37.21 -33.25
N VAL A 955 22.56 -37.15 -31.99
CA VAL A 955 22.35 -38.38 -31.20
C VAL A 955 21.21 -39.21 -31.79
N ALA A 956 20.11 -38.56 -32.24
CA ALA A 956 19.00 -39.26 -32.89
C ALA A 956 19.40 -39.89 -34.23
N ALA A 957 20.28 -39.23 -35.00
CA ALA A 957 20.83 -39.75 -36.24
C ALA A 957 21.81 -40.93 -35.99
N GLY A 958 22.62 -40.85 -34.92
CA GLY A 958 23.55 -41.96 -34.55
C GLY A 958 22.89 -43.17 -33.88
N ILE A 959 21.62 -43.06 -33.43
CA ILE A 959 20.81 -44.17 -32.93
C ILE A 959 20.06 -44.89 -34.11
N ALA A 960 19.92 -44.17 -35.26
CA ALA A 960 19.25 -44.70 -36.48
C ALA A 960 20.21 -45.48 -37.42
N GLU A 961 21.54 -45.38 -37.21
CA GLU A 961 22.55 -46.27 -37.81
C GLU A 961 22.85 -47.46 -36.88
#